data_f6bee86077b32ef1717b3597d5d7e4e1
#
_entry.id   f6bee86077b32ef1717b3597d5d7e4e1
#
_cell.length_a   1.000
_cell.length_b   1.000
_cell.length_c   1.000
_cell.angle_alpha   90.00
_cell.angle_beta   90.00
_cell.angle_gamma   90.00
#
_symmetry.space_group_name_H-M   'P 1'
#
loop_
_entity.id
_entity.type
_entity.pdbx_description
1 polymer ?
#
loop_
_entity_poly.entity_id
_entity_poly.type
_entity_poly.pdbx_seq_one_letter_code
_entity_poly.pdbx_strand_id
1 'polypeptide(L)'
;MSSLSALGAAVAACAPVAPLPTKEPPTPTPVIVEKVITQQVLVTVEVLARHAAPPMLADLVKNGSLPPIDERLPANPLVVGGRDAIGVYGGEVRMIHTDPTGFLSNYDWNAERLLHYSDIDLRTIVPNIFESWEASPDGTTYTIHMRRGMKWSTGDPVTSEDVRFTWEDFLTNKDLNANLDWRFHFGSAPMQVNIIDDYTFKITHAAPFGNFPAYMTRFEGGSTFGLLLPSNFLKQFHAKYTDQAKLETEAKANQLATWQQWFNKHTGKGFGIWGDYDPGYTDKGLYPLLSPWRVVSRPSEGLYLLERNPYYWKVDLAGNQLPYFDKMSFDYTPTVEAYKLKLAQGDLDALGQQDVTMADYSFYKENEAKSNYIVGDYISCMGDRYVLFPQFVQSEDATLQDIINDPRFLQALSMGINRDEINQNLFSGAARMGQMSPMPSSKYYKEKYGSAWASFDKVQANKLLDAMGLDKLSPQGIRLRKDGNPLTFVIEHAGIRVGPAAGTLAEMVTTYWRDLGIDASAKEIEEALYNQRMNNGQVNCGLWIADRCTDMLMPIEMDWYIPVAAGQGGASSKWAAWYNAEDKTAAGLVKPPDTILHLYDLYARMTSLVSEDDRVTAGQEIFDWLADNPLAIGLVQECPAPIIFNKNMRNLPRLRSLIGWDSYGVSTYHPEAFYYEGGQRA
;
A
#
# COMPACT_ATOMS: atom_id res chain seq x y z
N MET A 1 -10.18 -60.96 47.78
CA MET A 1 -9.49 -62.24 47.78
C MET A 1 -8.15 -61.98 47.18
N SER A 2 -7.11 -61.69 48.01
CA SER A 2 -6.05 -62.67 48.40
C SER A 2 -5.06 -62.84 47.24
N SER A 3 -3.77 -62.60 47.33
CA SER A 3 -2.74 -62.59 48.37
C SER A 3 -1.46 -62.02 47.78
N LEU A 4 -0.73 -61.14 48.34
CA LEU A 4 0.44 -61.21 49.26
C LEU A 4 1.43 -62.37 49.02
N SER A 5 2.70 -62.03 48.77
CA SER A 5 3.95 -62.52 49.38
C SER A 5 5.16 -61.95 48.65
N ALA A 6 5.98 -61.18 49.15
CA ALA A 6 6.97 -61.22 50.26
C ALA A 6 8.40 -61.59 49.83
N LEU A 7 9.28 -60.58 50.04
CA LEU A 7 10.68 -60.59 50.51
C LEU A 7 11.71 -61.58 49.95
N GLY A 8 12.87 -61.00 49.66
CA GLY A 8 14.17 -61.69 49.63
C GLY A 8 15.31 -60.69 49.41
N ALA A 9 15.87 -60.16 50.49
CA ALA A 9 17.11 -59.37 50.44
C ALA A 9 18.32 -60.27 50.35
N ALA A 10 19.28 -59.95 49.50
CA ALA A 10 20.65 -60.52 49.57
C ALA A 10 21.66 -59.37 49.35
N VAL A 11 22.40 -59.12 50.38
CA VAL A 11 23.61 -58.27 50.37
C VAL A 11 24.74 -59.08 49.76
N ALA A 12 25.43 -58.51 48.78
CA ALA A 12 26.73 -59.03 48.32
C ALA A 12 27.68 -57.88 47.96
N ALA A 13 28.87 -58.04 48.39
CA ALA A 13 30.01 -57.16 48.61
C ALA A 13 30.53 -56.42 47.39
N CYS A 14 31.16 -55.27 47.68
CA CYS A 14 31.96 -54.41 46.79
C CYS A 14 33.18 -55.14 46.22
N ALA A 15 33.35 -55.05 44.87
CA ALA A 15 34.62 -55.17 44.20
C ALA A 15 34.83 -53.94 43.32
N PRO A 16 36.03 -53.39 43.18
CA PRO A 16 36.28 -52.17 42.41
C PRO A 16 36.14 -52.41 40.91
N VAL A 17 35.28 -51.62 40.28
CA VAL A 17 35.09 -51.62 38.81
C VAL A 17 36.17 -50.76 38.17
N ALA A 18 36.88 -51.33 37.21
CA ALA A 18 37.84 -50.63 36.36
C ALA A 18 37.16 -49.53 35.52
N PRO A 19 37.83 -48.40 35.27
CA PRO A 19 37.23 -47.31 34.48
C PRO A 19 37.01 -47.79 33.02
N LEU A 20 35.77 -47.58 32.56
CA LEU A 20 35.37 -47.74 31.17
C LEU A 20 36.11 -46.72 30.29
N PRO A 21 36.51 -47.08 29.04
CA PRO A 21 37.13 -46.14 28.14
C PRO A 21 36.15 -45.05 27.76
N THR A 22 36.56 -43.81 27.93
CA THR A 22 35.84 -42.61 27.45
C THR A 22 35.73 -42.68 25.94
N LYS A 23 34.53 -42.92 25.44
CA LYS A 23 34.19 -42.70 24.04
C LYS A 23 34.25 -41.19 23.77
N GLU A 24 35.16 -40.80 22.87
CA GLU A 24 35.13 -39.44 22.31
C GLU A 24 33.70 -39.13 21.74
N PRO A 25 33.16 -37.92 21.93
CA PRO A 25 31.90 -37.55 21.32
C PRO A 25 32.04 -37.65 19.79
N PRO A 26 31.03 -38.20 19.09
CA PRO A 26 31.08 -38.27 17.64
C PRO A 26 31.19 -36.86 17.07
N THR A 27 32.13 -36.65 16.18
CA THR A 27 32.25 -35.44 15.35
C THR A 27 30.89 -35.19 14.71
N PRO A 28 30.30 -33.99 14.82
CA PRO A 28 29.03 -33.74 14.18
C PRO A 28 29.16 -33.89 12.67
N THR A 29 28.48 -34.88 12.13
CA THR A 29 28.30 -35.02 10.68
C THR A 29 27.58 -33.76 10.20
N PRO A 30 28.10 -33.04 9.19
CA PRO A 30 27.37 -31.90 8.66
C PRO A 30 26.04 -32.39 8.14
N VAL A 31 24.95 -31.91 8.75
CA VAL A 31 23.59 -32.04 8.22
C VAL A 31 23.57 -31.14 6.98
N ILE A 32 23.65 -31.74 5.81
CA ILE A 32 23.32 -31.08 4.56
C ILE A 32 21.83 -30.86 4.65
N VAL A 33 21.43 -29.66 5.08
CA VAL A 33 20.09 -29.17 4.85
C VAL A 33 20.00 -28.91 3.35
N GLU A 34 19.50 -29.89 2.60
CA GLU A 34 19.02 -29.60 1.25
C GLU A 34 17.98 -28.47 1.41
N LYS A 35 18.42 -27.27 1.07
CA LYS A 35 17.57 -26.10 0.95
C LYS A 35 16.64 -26.43 -0.23
N VAL A 36 15.43 -26.86 0.07
CA VAL A 36 14.35 -26.86 -0.92
C VAL A 36 14.14 -25.39 -1.28
N ILE A 37 14.89 -24.93 -2.26
CA ILE A 37 14.53 -23.73 -3.02
C ILE A 37 13.22 -24.16 -3.67
N THR A 38 12.13 -23.55 -3.27
CA THR A 38 10.85 -23.68 -3.94
C THR A 38 11.13 -23.31 -5.40
N GLN A 39 11.34 -24.29 -6.26
CA GLN A 39 11.35 -24.07 -7.69
C GLN A 39 9.99 -23.48 -7.99
N GLN A 40 9.98 -22.19 -8.37
CA GLN A 40 8.88 -21.68 -9.15
C GLN A 40 8.72 -22.62 -10.34
N VAL A 41 7.62 -23.32 -10.39
CA VAL A 41 7.24 -24.08 -11.57
C VAL A 41 6.90 -23.02 -12.61
N LEU A 42 7.91 -22.59 -13.36
CA LEU A 42 7.71 -21.90 -14.61
C LEU A 42 7.03 -22.94 -15.52
N VAL A 43 5.71 -22.89 -15.58
CA VAL A 43 4.97 -23.53 -16.65
C VAL A 43 5.30 -22.73 -17.90
N THR A 44 6.33 -23.14 -18.62
CA THR A 44 6.61 -22.66 -19.95
C THR A 44 5.49 -23.21 -20.84
N VAL A 45 4.43 -22.44 -21.00
CA VAL A 45 3.46 -22.69 -22.06
C VAL A 45 4.17 -22.21 -23.32
N GLU A 46 4.64 -23.13 -24.16
CA GLU A 46 5.05 -22.79 -25.52
C GLU A 46 3.81 -22.29 -26.27
N VAL A 47 3.66 -20.97 -26.30
CA VAL A 47 2.64 -20.33 -27.12
C VAL A 47 3.16 -20.34 -28.58
N LEU A 48 2.87 -21.37 -29.33
CA LEU A 48 3.08 -21.46 -30.79
C LEU A 48 2.07 -20.62 -31.59
N ALA A 49 1.42 -19.64 -30.97
CA ALA A 49 0.46 -18.76 -31.63
C ALA A 49 1.16 -17.52 -32.22
N ARG A 50 0.85 -17.18 -33.47
CA ARG A 50 1.13 -15.84 -34.01
C ARG A 50 0.44 -14.82 -33.11
N HIS A 51 1.20 -13.83 -32.63
CA HIS A 51 0.61 -12.74 -31.86
C HIS A 51 -0.44 -12.03 -32.69
N ALA A 52 -1.57 -11.69 -32.08
CA ALA A 52 -2.65 -10.96 -32.74
C ALA A 52 -2.72 -9.53 -32.20
N ALA A 53 -2.71 -8.56 -33.13
CA ALA A 53 -2.83 -7.16 -32.82
C ALA A 53 -4.30 -6.73 -32.67
N PRO A 54 -4.61 -5.77 -31.78
CA PRO A 54 -5.93 -5.19 -31.68
C PRO A 54 -6.40 -4.57 -33.01
N PRO A 55 -7.67 -4.78 -33.42
CA PRO A 55 -8.21 -4.22 -34.67
C PRO A 55 -8.09 -2.70 -34.78
N MET A 56 -8.21 -1.97 -33.67
CA MET A 56 -8.04 -0.51 -33.61
C MET A 56 -6.68 -0.04 -34.18
N LEU A 57 -5.65 -0.86 -34.09
CA LEU A 57 -4.29 -0.50 -34.57
C LEU A 57 -4.03 -0.91 -36.04
N ALA A 58 -4.96 -1.59 -36.71
CA ALA A 58 -4.74 -2.18 -38.03
C ALA A 58 -4.38 -1.15 -39.07
N ASP A 59 -5.04 0.00 -39.12
CA ASP A 59 -4.78 1.05 -40.08
C ASP A 59 -3.42 1.73 -39.85
N LEU A 60 -2.98 1.87 -38.61
CA LEU A 60 -1.66 2.42 -38.26
C LEU A 60 -0.54 1.48 -38.73
N VAL A 61 -0.74 0.18 -38.62
CA VAL A 61 0.20 -0.83 -39.09
C VAL A 61 0.21 -0.84 -40.64
N LYS A 62 -0.97 -0.79 -41.26
CA LYS A 62 -1.11 -0.82 -42.74
C LYS A 62 -0.47 0.38 -43.40
N ASN A 63 -0.56 1.57 -42.82
CA ASN A 63 0.01 2.80 -43.36
C ASN A 63 1.48 3.03 -42.94
N GLY A 64 2.07 2.12 -42.18
CA GLY A 64 3.46 2.19 -41.71
C GLY A 64 3.72 3.17 -40.54
N SER A 65 2.67 3.74 -39.94
CA SER A 65 2.81 4.62 -38.78
C SER A 65 3.10 3.82 -37.48
N LEU A 66 2.80 2.53 -37.47
CA LEU A 66 3.08 1.62 -36.39
C LEU A 66 3.73 0.33 -36.91
N PRO A 67 4.81 -0.19 -36.31
CA PRO A 67 5.40 -1.47 -36.73
C PRO A 67 4.44 -2.65 -36.54
N PRO A 68 4.67 -3.77 -37.21
CA PRO A 68 3.99 -5.03 -36.96
C PRO A 68 4.08 -5.45 -35.49
N ILE A 69 3.14 -6.26 -35.04
CA ILE A 69 3.03 -6.65 -33.61
C ILE A 69 4.30 -7.32 -33.08
N ASP A 70 4.93 -8.20 -33.87
CA ASP A 70 6.13 -8.93 -33.45
C ASP A 70 7.36 -8.02 -33.27
N GLU A 71 7.33 -6.82 -33.85
CA GLU A 71 8.35 -5.80 -33.62
C GLU A 71 8.02 -4.89 -32.42
N ARG A 72 6.78 -4.92 -31.92
CA ARG A 72 6.31 -4.11 -30.80
C ARG A 72 6.39 -4.83 -29.48
N LEU A 73 6.17 -6.15 -29.48
CA LEU A 73 6.23 -6.98 -28.29
C LEU A 73 7.68 -7.30 -27.89
N PRO A 74 7.94 -7.54 -26.61
CA PRO A 74 9.23 -8.08 -26.17
C PRO A 74 9.41 -9.52 -26.67
N ALA A 75 10.64 -10.01 -26.61
CA ALA A 75 10.98 -11.38 -27.04
C ALA A 75 10.22 -12.45 -26.23
N ASN A 76 9.90 -12.13 -24.97
CA ASN A 76 9.13 -12.99 -24.06
C ASN A 76 8.00 -12.14 -23.40
N PRO A 77 6.86 -11.92 -24.08
CA PRO A 77 5.74 -11.19 -23.53
C PRO A 77 5.23 -11.87 -22.23
N LEU A 78 4.76 -11.08 -21.26
CA LEU A 78 4.08 -11.67 -20.11
C LEU A 78 2.70 -12.16 -20.53
N VAL A 79 2.45 -13.44 -20.29
CA VAL A 79 1.14 -14.04 -20.56
C VAL A 79 0.23 -13.84 -19.35
N VAL A 80 -0.90 -13.19 -19.57
CA VAL A 80 -1.94 -12.95 -18.56
C VAL A 80 -3.15 -13.81 -18.88
N GLY A 81 -3.53 -14.69 -17.96
CA GLY A 81 -4.76 -15.50 -18.10
C GLY A 81 -6.00 -14.68 -17.77
N GLY A 82 -7.01 -14.68 -18.62
CA GLY A 82 -8.34 -14.23 -18.24
C GLY A 82 -9.00 -15.20 -17.25
N ARG A 83 -9.81 -14.68 -16.32
CA ARG A 83 -10.47 -15.50 -15.30
C ARG A 83 -11.60 -16.35 -15.87
N ASP A 84 -12.36 -15.77 -16.81
CA ASP A 84 -13.54 -16.42 -17.39
C ASP A 84 -13.22 -17.01 -18.77
N ALA A 85 -12.59 -16.21 -19.64
CA ALA A 85 -12.28 -16.59 -21.01
C ALA A 85 -11.22 -15.68 -21.65
N ILE A 86 -10.76 -16.08 -22.85
CA ILE A 86 -10.10 -15.17 -23.79
C ILE A 86 -11.11 -14.09 -24.17
N GLY A 87 -10.72 -12.83 -24.01
CA GLY A 87 -11.61 -11.69 -24.23
C GLY A 87 -11.78 -11.31 -25.69
N VAL A 88 -12.62 -10.32 -25.90
CA VAL A 88 -12.91 -9.73 -27.23
C VAL A 88 -12.49 -8.26 -27.18
N TYR A 89 -11.80 -7.83 -28.23
CA TYR A 89 -11.39 -6.43 -28.36
C TYR A 89 -12.57 -5.48 -28.59
N GLY A 90 -12.43 -4.28 -28.09
CA GLY A 90 -13.31 -3.17 -28.37
C GLY A 90 -13.91 -2.53 -27.12
N GLY A 91 -14.61 -1.44 -27.37
CA GLY A 91 -15.34 -0.71 -26.35
C GLY A 91 -14.53 0.33 -25.58
N GLU A 92 -15.25 1.12 -24.82
CA GLU A 92 -14.76 2.15 -23.93
C GLU A 92 -15.26 1.89 -22.52
N VAL A 93 -14.39 2.04 -21.51
CA VAL A 93 -14.78 2.03 -20.10
C VAL A 93 -14.90 3.47 -19.63
N ARG A 94 -16.09 3.85 -19.16
CA ARG A 94 -16.38 5.21 -18.67
C ARG A 94 -16.43 5.20 -17.16
N MET A 95 -15.58 5.99 -16.56
CA MET A 95 -15.44 6.14 -15.11
C MET A 95 -15.51 7.60 -14.70
N ILE A 96 -15.58 7.82 -13.41
CA ILE A 96 -15.45 9.14 -12.80
C ILE A 96 -14.16 9.23 -11.99
N HIS A 97 -13.82 10.43 -11.62
CA HIS A 97 -12.91 10.71 -10.52
C HIS A 97 -13.46 11.82 -9.64
N THR A 98 -13.20 11.74 -8.36
CA THR A 98 -13.70 12.69 -7.34
C THR A 98 -12.65 13.74 -6.96
N ASP A 99 -11.39 13.53 -7.35
CA ASP A 99 -10.34 14.53 -7.20
C ASP A 99 -10.01 15.19 -8.55
N PRO A 100 -9.66 16.50 -8.59
CA PRO A 100 -9.44 17.21 -9.85
C PRO A 100 -8.26 16.69 -10.66
N THR A 101 -7.36 15.89 -10.06
CA THR A 101 -6.19 15.33 -10.73
C THR A 101 -6.48 14.04 -11.48
N GLY A 102 -7.61 13.40 -11.22
CA GLY A 102 -7.99 12.11 -11.80
C GLY A 102 -7.15 10.92 -11.31
N PHE A 103 -6.36 11.14 -10.27
CA PHE A 103 -5.35 10.22 -9.82
C PHE A 103 -5.90 8.85 -9.42
N LEU A 104 -6.82 8.80 -8.46
CA LEU A 104 -7.24 7.54 -7.85
C LEU A 104 -7.86 6.57 -8.87
N SER A 105 -8.72 7.06 -9.74
CA SER A 105 -9.39 6.21 -10.73
C SER A 105 -8.45 5.65 -11.79
N ASN A 106 -7.51 6.47 -12.27
CA ASN A 106 -6.47 6.01 -13.20
C ASN A 106 -5.54 4.98 -12.53
N TYR A 107 -5.21 5.21 -11.28
CA TYR A 107 -4.41 4.33 -10.44
C TYR A 107 -5.02 2.92 -10.30
N ASP A 108 -6.28 2.84 -9.98
CA ASP A 108 -6.97 1.58 -9.76
C ASP A 108 -6.97 0.66 -11.00
N TRP A 109 -6.84 1.22 -12.19
CA TRP A 109 -6.97 0.48 -13.45
C TRP A 109 -5.69 0.42 -14.28
N ASN A 110 -4.78 1.35 -14.10
CA ASN A 110 -3.68 1.60 -15.05
C ASN A 110 -2.28 1.49 -14.44
N ALA A 111 -2.16 1.02 -13.19
CA ALA A 111 -0.88 0.90 -12.51
C ALA A 111 -0.10 -0.34 -12.99
N GLU A 112 1.18 -0.13 -13.33
CA GLU A 112 2.14 -1.19 -13.60
C GLU A 112 3.28 -1.14 -12.57
N ARG A 113 3.84 -2.30 -12.24
CA ARG A 113 4.87 -2.46 -11.20
C ARG A 113 6.06 -3.23 -11.73
N LEU A 114 7.20 -3.11 -11.04
CA LEU A 114 8.42 -3.85 -11.41
C LEU A 114 8.22 -5.36 -11.26
N LEU A 115 7.71 -5.79 -10.11
CA LEU A 115 7.18 -7.13 -9.84
C LEU A 115 5.71 -7.01 -9.46
N HIS A 116 5.01 -8.12 -9.39
CA HIS A 116 3.58 -8.15 -9.11
C HIS A 116 3.26 -9.16 -8.01
N TYR A 117 2.12 -9.00 -7.35
CA TYR A 117 1.56 -10.09 -6.55
C TYR A 117 0.65 -10.94 -7.43
N SER A 118 0.69 -12.25 -7.23
CA SER A 118 -0.26 -13.17 -7.86
C SER A 118 -1.70 -12.77 -7.52
N ASP A 119 -2.54 -12.63 -8.53
CA ASP A 119 -3.96 -12.34 -8.38
C ASP A 119 -4.78 -13.51 -7.80
N ILE A 120 -4.12 -14.66 -7.59
CA ILE A 120 -4.73 -15.87 -7.02
C ILE A 120 -4.73 -15.80 -5.49
N ASP A 121 -3.61 -15.42 -4.89
CA ASP A 121 -3.40 -15.48 -3.44
C ASP A 121 -3.01 -14.15 -2.78
N LEU A 122 -2.63 -13.14 -3.59
CA LEU A 122 -2.18 -11.81 -3.15
C LEU A 122 -0.98 -11.86 -2.17
N ARG A 123 -0.15 -12.90 -2.29
CA ARG A 123 1.00 -13.17 -1.41
C ARG A 123 2.25 -13.55 -2.18
N THR A 124 2.08 -14.39 -3.21
CA THR A 124 3.20 -14.83 -4.04
C THR A 124 3.64 -13.70 -4.96
N ILE A 125 4.91 -13.32 -4.87
CA ILE A 125 5.49 -12.33 -5.77
C ILE A 125 5.84 -13.02 -7.09
N VAL A 126 5.40 -12.43 -8.19
CA VAL A 126 5.56 -12.95 -9.55
C VAL A 126 6.25 -11.92 -10.46
N PRO A 127 6.89 -12.37 -11.55
CA PRO A 127 7.42 -11.48 -12.58
C PRO A 127 6.38 -10.51 -13.15
N ASN A 128 6.83 -9.30 -13.50
CA ASN A 128 6.01 -8.33 -14.23
C ASN A 128 6.90 -7.56 -15.23
N ILE A 129 7.15 -6.25 -15.04
CA ILE A 129 8.11 -5.49 -15.85
C ILE A 129 9.49 -6.17 -15.82
N PHE A 130 9.97 -6.53 -14.64
CA PHE A 130 11.15 -7.38 -14.52
C PHE A 130 10.77 -8.84 -14.75
N GLU A 131 11.57 -9.51 -15.58
CA GLU A 131 11.33 -10.88 -15.99
C GLU A 131 11.70 -11.90 -14.90
N SER A 132 12.77 -11.62 -14.15
CA SER A 132 13.19 -12.45 -13.02
C SER A 132 14.17 -11.72 -12.10
N TRP A 133 14.40 -12.30 -10.94
CA TRP A 133 15.42 -11.83 -10.00
C TRP A 133 16.09 -12.99 -9.26
N GLU A 134 17.32 -12.77 -8.82
CA GLU A 134 18.08 -13.68 -8.00
C GLU A 134 18.59 -12.96 -6.76
N ALA A 135 18.39 -13.55 -5.58
CA ALA A 135 18.89 -13.01 -4.32
C ALA A 135 20.19 -13.73 -3.93
N SER A 136 21.17 -12.99 -3.41
CA SER A 136 22.33 -13.60 -2.75
C SER A 136 21.90 -14.35 -1.47
N PRO A 137 22.64 -15.39 -1.05
CA PRO A 137 22.27 -16.18 0.14
C PRO A 137 22.15 -15.37 1.44
N ASP A 138 22.89 -14.27 1.53
CA ASP A 138 22.87 -13.34 2.67
C ASP A 138 21.79 -12.25 2.55
N GLY A 139 21.04 -12.22 1.45
CA GLY A 139 19.97 -11.25 1.21
C GLY A 139 20.43 -9.81 1.01
N THR A 140 21.73 -9.58 0.76
CA THR A 140 22.25 -8.21 0.55
C THR A 140 22.23 -7.78 -0.90
N THR A 141 22.27 -8.71 -1.85
CA THR A 141 22.40 -8.41 -3.29
C THR A 141 21.31 -9.09 -4.09
N TYR A 142 20.73 -8.34 -5.02
CA TYR A 142 19.72 -8.81 -5.96
C TYR A 142 20.19 -8.57 -7.40
N THR A 143 20.27 -9.64 -8.21
CA THR A 143 20.48 -9.53 -9.66
C THR A 143 19.11 -9.51 -10.33
N ILE A 144 18.84 -8.46 -11.11
CA ILE A 144 17.56 -8.24 -11.76
C ILE A 144 17.70 -8.40 -13.26
N HIS A 145 16.79 -9.16 -13.87
CA HIS A 145 16.70 -9.34 -15.31
C HIS A 145 15.47 -8.64 -15.87
N MET A 146 15.68 -7.76 -16.82
CA MET A 146 14.62 -7.01 -17.52
C MET A 146 14.13 -7.78 -18.74
N ARG A 147 12.88 -7.55 -19.17
CA ARG A 147 12.34 -8.16 -20.40
C ARG A 147 13.03 -7.59 -21.62
N ARG A 148 13.67 -8.48 -22.41
CA ARG A 148 14.37 -8.08 -23.63
C ARG A 148 13.40 -7.63 -24.72
N GLY A 149 13.66 -6.45 -25.29
CA GLY A 149 12.86 -5.88 -26.37
C GLY A 149 11.58 -5.20 -25.94
N MET A 150 11.34 -5.02 -24.63
CA MET A 150 10.23 -4.20 -24.14
C MET A 150 10.42 -2.74 -24.56
N LYS A 151 9.30 -2.06 -24.83
CA LYS A 151 9.29 -0.68 -25.31
C LYS A 151 8.37 0.20 -24.49
N TRP A 152 8.75 1.44 -24.34
CA TRP A 152 7.87 2.51 -23.88
C TRP A 152 6.72 2.73 -24.87
N SER A 153 5.64 3.34 -24.44
CA SER A 153 4.45 3.63 -25.30
C SER A 153 4.75 4.50 -26.51
N THR A 154 5.91 5.13 -26.57
CA THR A 154 6.43 5.90 -27.71
C THR A 154 7.21 5.06 -28.71
N GLY A 155 7.53 3.81 -28.37
CA GLY A 155 8.34 2.91 -29.20
C GLY A 155 9.83 2.88 -28.84
N ASP A 156 10.29 3.75 -27.94
CA ASP A 156 11.67 3.73 -27.44
C ASP A 156 11.92 2.44 -26.65
N PRO A 157 13.15 1.88 -26.74
CA PRO A 157 13.49 0.67 -25.98
C PRO A 157 13.53 0.94 -24.46
N VAL A 158 13.10 -0.03 -23.67
CA VAL A 158 13.30 -0.07 -22.22
C VAL A 158 14.56 -0.88 -21.93
N THR A 159 15.53 -0.26 -21.27
CA THR A 159 16.83 -0.89 -20.96
C THR A 159 17.32 -0.52 -19.57
N SER A 160 18.41 -1.14 -19.15
CA SER A 160 19.08 -0.81 -17.88
C SER A 160 19.66 0.63 -17.85
N GLU A 161 19.79 1.30 -18.99
CA GLU A 161 20.12 2.72 -19.05
C GLU A 161 19.00 3.59 -18.42
N ASP A 162 17.73 3.16 -18.53
CA ASP A 162 16.63 3.82 -17.85
C ASP A 162 16.78 3.71 -16.32
N VAL A 163 17.22 2.55 -15.82
CA VAL A 163 17.52 2.33 -14.40
C VAL A 163 18.73 3.16 -13.95
N ARG A 164 19.83 3.14 -14.73
CA ARG A 164 21.03 3.95 -14.43
C ARG A 164 20.69 5.45 -14.37
N PHE A 165 20.00 5.96 -15.39
CA PHE A 165 19.59 7.36 -15.42
C PHE A 165 18.73 7.72 -14.22
N THR A 166 17.74 6.88 -13.90
CA THR A 166 16.85 7.11 -12.76
C THR A 166 17.64 7.15 -11.45
N TRP A 167 18.57 6.24 -11.26
CA TRP A 167 19.36 6.16 -10.04
C TRP A 167 20.40 7.28 -9.94
N GLU A 168 21.30 7.39 -10.94
CA GLU A 168 22.45 8.27 -10.88
C GLU A 168 22.11 9.74 -11.20
N ASP A 169 21.30 9.95 -12.27
CA ASP A 169 21.06 11.30 -12.79
C ASP A 169 19.83 11.97 -12.16
N PHE A 170 18.96 11.20 -11.50
CA PHE A 170 17.79 11.75 -10.83
C PHE A 170 17.81 11.51 -9.31
N LEU A 171 17.66 10.27 -8.83
CA LEU A 171 17.42 10.01 -7.41
C LEU A 171 18.60 10.38 -6.50
N THR A 172 19.82 10.09 -6.92
CA THR A 172 21.05 10.41 -6.15
C THR A 172 21.69 11.73 -6.54
N ASN A 173 21.13 12.43 -7.54
CA ASN A 173 21.61 13.75 -7.94
C ASN A 173 21.19 14.81 -6.92
N LYS A 174 22.18 15.40 -6.25
CA LYS A 174 21.98 16.41 -5.19
C LYS A 174 21.38 17.72 -5.69
N ASP A 175 21.51 18.04 -6.99
CA ASP A 175 20.88 19.22 -7.59
C ASP A 175 19.37 19.06 -7.75
N LEU A 176 18.88 17.82 -7.85
CA LEU A 176 17.48 17.48 -8.04
C LEU A 176 16.81 16.99 -6.75
N ASN A 177 17.55 16.23 -5.93
CA ASN A 177 17.08 15.66 -4.68
C ASN A 177 18.10 15.90 -3.57
N ALA A 178 17.80 16.85 -2.68
CA ALA A 178 18.67 17.16 -1.54
C ALA A 178 18.86 15.94 -0.63
N ASN A 179 17.77 15.17 -0.41
CA ASN A 179 17.76 13.98 0.40
C ASN A 179 17.17 12.80 -0.40
N LEU A 180 17.88 11.69 -0.41
CA LEU A 180 17.36 10.44 -0.96
C LEU A 180 16.25 9.93 -0.04
N ASP A 181 15.17 9.42 -0.64
CA ASP A 181 14.04 8.84 0.09
C ASP A 181 14.52 7.68 0.99
N TRP A 182 13.99 7.61 2.21
CA TRP A 182 14.35 6.61 3.21
C TRP A 182 14.19 5.16 2.71
N ARG A 183 13.31 4.94 1.76
CA ARG A 183 13.03 3.63 1.14
C ARG A 183 14.20 3.07 0.35
N PHE A 184 15.16 3.90 -0.03
CA PHE A 184 16.40 3.48 -0.70
C PHE A 184 17.55 3.28 0.29
N HIS A 185 17.32 3.47 1.59
CA HIS A 185 18.28 3.25 2.65
C HIS A 185 17.95 1.95 3.39
N PHE A 186 18.83 0.98 3.29
CA PHE A 186 18.75 -0.25 4.08
C PHE A 186 20.10 -0.54 4.72
N GLY A 187 20.13 -0.48 6.04
CA GLY A 187 21.36 -0.49 6.83
C GLY A 187 21.99 0.91 6.95
N SER A 188 23.32 0.98 6.97
CA SER A 188 24.07 2.21 7.26
C SER A 188 24.25 3.16 6.06
N ALA A 189 23.83 2.76 4.87
CA ALA A 189 24.04 3.53 3.64
C ALA A 189 22.90 3.25 2.61
N PRO A 190 22.72 4.15 1.64
CA PRO A 190 21.85 3.92 0.50
C PRO A 190 22.23 2.65 -0.25
N MET A 191 21.23 2.03 -0.89
CA MET A 191 21.50 0.93 -1.83
C MET A 191 22.39 1.40 -2.97
N GLN A 192 23.03 0.46 -3.64
CA GLN A 192 23.86 0.70 -4.83
C GLN A 192 23.25 -0.01 -6.03
N VAL A 193 23.24 0.66 -7.18
CA VAL A 193 22.77 0.11 -8.46
C VAL A 193 23.96 -0.02 -9.39
N ASN A 194 24.22 -1.23 -9.90
CA ASN A 194 25.33 -1.52 -10.79
C ASN A 194 24.82 -2.18 -12.07
N ILE A 195 24.99 -1.49 -13.20
CA ILE A 195 24.59 -2.01 -14.52
C ILE A 195 25.60 -3.06 -14.98
N ILE A 196 25.09 -4.20 -15.45
CA ILE A 196 25.90 -5.30 -16.00
C ILE A 196 25.83 -5.31 -17.52
N ASP A 197 24.62 -5.27 -18.08
CA ASP A 197 24.35 -5.18 -19.51
C ASP A 197 23.03 -4.46 -19.74
N ASP A 198 22.59 -4.31 -21.01
CA ASP A 198 21.36 -3.57 -21.37
C ASP A 198 20.09 -4.08 -20.71
N TYR A 199 20.10 -5.29 -20.14
CA TYR A 199 18.92 -5.92 -19.56
C TYR A 199 19.18 -6.56 -18.18
N THR A 200 20.38 -6.35 -17.64
CA THR A 200 20.78 -6.93 -16.34
C THR A 200 21.45 -5.87 -15.47
N PHE A 201 21.03 -5.78 -14.22
CA PHE A 201 21.67 -4.92 -13.23
C PHE A 201 21.62 -5.57 -11.85
N LYS A 202 22.46 -5.08 -10.94
CA LYS A 202 22.49 -5.48 -9.53
C LYS A 202 22.09 -4.35 -8.61
N ILE A 203 21.34 -4.68 -7.58
CA ILE A 203 21.08 -3.84 -6.43
C ILE A 203 21.76 -4.45 -5.22
N THR A 204 22.56 -3.65 -4.52
CA THR A 204 23.26 -4.09 -3.31
C THR A 204 22.89 -3.17 -2.15
N HIS A 205 22.46 -3.75 -1.05
CA HIS A 205 22.12 -3.07 0.20
C HIS A 205 23.27 -3.16 1.20
N ALA A 206 23.37 -2.20 2.11
CA ALA A 206 24.38 -2.17 3.18
C ALA A 206 24.10 -3.19 4.29
N ALA A 207 22.89 -3.77 4.33
CA ALA A 207 22.48 -4.81 5.27
C ALA A 207 21.54 -5.82 4.55
N PRO A 208 21.36 -7.04 5.10
CA PRO A 208 20.39 -8.00 4.56
C PRO A 208 18.99 -7.38 4.46
N PHE A 209 18.32 -7.54 3.31
CA PHE A 209 16.98 -7.03 3.08
C PHE A 209 16.11 -8.07 2.37
N GLY A 210 15.67 -9.09 3.10
CA GLY A 210 14.91 -10.21 2.55
C GLY A 210 13.57 -9.83 1.92
N ASN A 211 13.01 -8.68 2.28
CA ASN A 211 11.75 -8.15 1.74
C ASN A 211 11.91 -7.32 0.45
N PHE A 212 13.10 -7.16 -0.10
CA PHE A 212 13.31 -6.31 -1.26
C PHE A 212 12.42 -6.66 -2.47
N PRO A 213 12.16 -7.95 -2.82
CA PRO A 213 11.20 -8.27 -3.88
C PRO A 213 9.79 -7.73 -3.63
N ALA A 214 9.32 -7.70 -2.38
CA ALA A 214 8.05 -7.10 -2.03
C ALA A 214 8.07 -5.57 -2.26
N TYR A 215 9.17 -4.89 -1.97
CA TYR A 215 9.32 -3.47 -2.31
C TYR A 215 9.19 -3.21 -3.81
N MET A 216 9.66 -4.11 -4.67
CA MET A 216 9.53 -3.97 -6.12
C MET A 216 8.10 -4.17 -6.62
N THR A 217 7.19 -4.66 -5.79
CA THR A 217 5.74 -4.68 -6.08
C THR A 217 5.06 -3.39 -5.67
N ARG A 218 5.75 -2.52 -4.93
CA ARG A 218 5.21 -1.29 -4.40
C ARG A 218 5.10 -0.21 -5.46
N PHE A 219 4.07 0.59 -5.32
CA PHE A 219 3.74 1.62 -6.30
C PHE A 219 4.18 3.03 -5.90
N GLU A 220 4.19 3.40 -4.62
CA GLU A 220 4.47 4.78 -4.21
C GLU A 220 5.85 5.30 -4.61
N GLY A 221 5.88 6.53 -5.10
CA GLY A 221 7.09 7.17 -5.61
C GLY A 221 7.30 6.92 -7.08
N GLY A 222 6.31 6.32 -7.71
CA GLY A 222 6.28 6.10 -9.10
C GLY A 222 5.98 4.68 -9.52
N SER A 223 5.23 4.53 -10.60
CA SER A 223 4.74 3.27 -11.13
C SER A 223 5.76 2.13 -11.13
N THR A 224 6.99 2.42 -10.79
CA THR A 224 8.10 1.50 -10.88
C THR A 224 9.02 1.59 -9.67
N PHE A 225 8.50 1.99 -8.50
CA PHE A 225 9.32 2.21 -7.30
C PHE A 225 10.39 3.30 -7.51
N GLY A 226 10.18 4.19 -8.50
CA GLY A 226 11.16 5.22 -8.85
C GLY A 226 12.47 4.71 -9.45
N LEU A 227 12.58 3.43 -9.84
CA LEU A 227 13.81 2.87 -10.41
C LEU A 227 13.83 2.84 -11.95
N LEU A 228 12.74 3.12 -12.61
CA LEU A 228 12.63 2.98 -14.06
C LEU A 228 11.86 4.17 -14.66
N LEU A 229 12.58 5.19 -15.10
CA LEU A 229 12.07 6.35 -15.81
C LEU A 229 12.54 6.38 -17.27
N PRO A 230 11.76 6.96 -18.20
CA PRO A 230 12.12 6.98 -19.62
C PRO A 230 13.30 7.92 -19.89
N SER A 231 14.51 7.37 -19.84
CA SER A 231 15.77 8.15 -19.94
C SER A 231 15.88 8.95 -21.22
N ASN A 232 15.53 8.35 -22.38
CA ASN A 232 15.58 9.05 -23.67
C ASN A 232 14.68 10.29 -23.70
N PHE A 233 13.51 10.20 -23.09
CA PHE A 233 12.60 11.34 -22.98
C PHE A 233 13.12 12.39 -21.99
N LEU A 234 13.58 11.97 -20.82
CA LEU A 234 13.94 12.88 -19.74
C LEU A 234 15.29 13.59 -19.93
N LYS A 235 16.23 13.00 -20.69
CA LYS A 235 17.51 13.61 -21.01
C LYS A 235 17.39 14.98 -21.68
N GLN A 236 16.33 15.22 -22.45
CA GLN A 236 16.07 16.52 -23.09
C GLN A 236 15.79 17.66 -22.08
N PHE A 237 15.40 17.35 -20.86
CA PHE A 237 15.11 18.31 -19.79
C PHE A 237 16.18 18.37 -18.70
N HIS A 238 17.26 17.58 -18.83
CA HIS A 238 18.28 17.44 -17.80
C HIS A 238 19.57 18.15 -18.19
N ALA A 239 20.10 19.00 -17.27
CA ALA A 239 21.28 19.85 -17.53
C ALA A 239 22.57 19.09 -17.86
N LYS A 240 22.69 17.81 -17.51
CA LYS A 240 23.80 16.95 -17.94
C LYS A 240 23.81 16.65 -19.45
N TYR A 241 22.66 16.70 -20.11
CA TYR A 241 22.47 16.26 -21.50
C TYR A 241 22.03 17.40 -22.43
N THR A 242 21.47 18.48 -21.86
CA THR A 242 20.93 19.62 -22.61
C THR A 242 21.50 20.89 -22.02
N ASP A 243 21.72 21.89 -22.86
CA ASP A 243 22.27 23.20 -22.46
C ASP A 243 21.42 23.81 -21.33
N GLN A 244 22.06 24.11 -20.21
CA GLN A 244 21.38 24.60 -19.02
C GLN A 244 20.71 25.96 -19.26
N ALA A 245 21.33 26.86 -20.03
CA ALA A 245 20.76 28.19 -20.30
C ALA A 245 19.48 28.09 -21.14
N LYS A 246 19.41 27.08 -22.05
CA LYS A 246 18.19 26.74 -22.76
C LYS A 246 17.11 26.26 -21.79
N LEU A 247 17.44 25.33 -20.89
CA LEU A 247 16.49 24.79 -19.92
C LEU A 247 15.96 25.86 -18.95
N GLU A 248 16.81 26.77 -18.51
CA GLU A 248 16.40 27.94 -17.70
C GLU A 248 15.45 28.88 -18.46
N THR A 249 15.68 29.03 -19.78
CA THR A 249 14.79 29.84 -20.63
C THR A 249 13.43 29.19 -20.78
N GLU A 250 13.40 27.88 -21.00
CA GLU A 250 12.15 27.08 -21.12
C GLU A 250 11.39 27.07 -19.78
N ALA A 251 12.11 26.89 -18.65
CA ALA A 251 11.52 26.97 -17.31
C ALA A 251 10.79 28.31 -17.09
N LYS A 252 11.47 29.42 -17.37
CA LYS A 252 10.90 30.79 -17.22
C LYS A 252 9.70 31.01 -18.11
N ALA A 253 9.75 30.52 -19.36
CA ALA A 253 8.62 30.59 -20.29
C ALA A 253 7.38 29.84 -19.78
N ASN A 254 7.57 28.83 -18.91
CA ASN A 254 6.54 28.05 -18.26
C ASN A 254 6.29 28.45 -16.79
N GLN A 255 6.69 29.66 -16.39
CA GLN A 255 6.48 30.25 -15.07
C GLN A 255 7.17 29.45 -13.93
N LEU A 256 8.25 28.75 -14.25
CA LEU A 256 9.10 28.05 -13.30
C LEU A 256 10.42 28.80 -13.08
N ALA A 257 10.97 28.72 -11.85
CA ALA A 257 12.15 29.52 -11.50
C ALA A 257 13.47 28.90 -12.01
N THR A 258 13.54 27.57 -12.10
CA THR A 258 14.79 26.85 -12.38
C THR A 258 14.61 25.67 -13.30
N TRP A 259 15.71 25.22 -13.91
CA TRP A 259 15.72 24.00 -14.73
C TRP A 259 15.35 22.75 -13.93
N GLN A 260 15.65 22.69 -12.62
CA GLN A 260 15.27 21.58 -11.75
C GLN A 260 13.74 21.47 -11.63
N GLN A 261 13.05 22.58 -11.48
CA GLN A 261 11.58 22.61 -11.48
C GLN A 261 11.02 22.18 -12.84
N TRP A 262 11.67 22.62 -13.95
CA TRP A 262 11.31 22.19 -15.29
C TRP A 262 11.51 20.70 -15.50
N PHE A 263 12.66 20.17 -15.08
CA PHE A 263 12.92 18.73 -15.10
C PHE A 263 11.89 17.96 -14.25
N ASN A 264 11.68 18.38 -12.99
CA ASN A 264 10.74 17.73 -12.10
C ASN A 264 9.30 17.72 -12.62
N LYS A 265 8.88 18.76 -13.34
CA LYS A 265 7.59 18.76 -14.05
C LYS A 265 7.47 17.62 -15.08
N HIS A 266 8.58 17.29 -15.76
CA HIS A 266 8.60 16.24 -16.78
C HIS A 266 8.90 14.84 -16.24
N THR A 267 9.44 14.70 -15.02
CA THR A 267 9.54 13.37 -14.40
C THR A 267 8.16 12.81 -14.06
N GLY A 268 7.13 13.66 -14.12
CA GLY A 268 5.83 13.34 -13.59
C GLY A 268 6.00 12.84 -12.16
N LYS A 269 6.28 13.72 -11.17
CA LYS A 269 6.26 13.32 -9.76
C LYS A 269 4.97 12.58 -9.48
N GLY A 270 4.97 11.30 -9.78
CA GLY A 270 3.80 10.49 -9.78
C GLY A 270 3.42 9.95 -11.17
N PHE A 271 4.34 9.86 -12.12
CA PHE A 271 4.20 8.99 -13.31
C PHE A 271 3.09 9.34 -14.26
N GLY A 272 2.82 10.60 -14.42
CA GLY A 272 1.63 10.95 -15.11
C GLY A 272 0.36 10.46 -14.37
N ILE A 273 0.48 10.03 -13.11
CA ILE A 273 -0.62 9.62 -12.25
C ILE A 273 -0.82 10.63 -11.13
N TRP A 274 0.28 11.16 -10.52
CA TRP A 274 0.23 12.01 -9.34
C TRP A 274 0.45 13.49 -9.59
N GLY A 275 0.27 14.07 -10.67
CA GLY A 275 0.50 15.46 -10.66
C GLY A 275 0.74 16.15 -11.97
N ASP A 276 1.39 17.26 -11.91
CA ASP A 276 1.56 18.23 -12.98
C ASP A 276 1.99 17.58 -14.29
N TYR A 277 0.99 17.05 -14.99
CA TYR A 277 1.14 16.66 -16.38
C TYR A 277 1.65 17.85 -17.18
N ASP A 278 2.61 17.64 -18.03
CA ASP A 278 2.80 18.56 -19.14
C ASP A 278 1.79 18.22 -20.25
N PRO A 279 0.73 19.03 -20.43
CA PRO A 279 -0.29 18.77 -21.46
C PRO A 279 0.30 18.69 -22.85
N GLY A 280 1.46 19.31 -23.06
CA GLY A 280 2.16 19.27 -24.34
C GLY A 280 2.58 17.88 -24.79
N TYR A 281 2.78 16.97 -23.83
CA TYR A 281 3.17 15.58 -24.08
C TYR A 281 2.06 14.59 -23.76
N THR A 282 1.44 14.70 -22.59
CA THR A 282 0.42 13.75 -22.13
C THR A 282 -0.82 13.77 -22.99
N ASP A 283 -1.37 14.95 -23.31
CA ASP A 283 -2.60 15.07 -24.10
C ASP A 283 -2.42 14.71 -25.58
N LYS A 284 -1.22 14.33 -25.99
CA LYS A 284 -0.90 13.82 -27.33
C LYS A 284 -0.48 12.35 -27.30
N GLY A 285 -0.50 11.71 -26.12
CA GLY A 285 0.02 10.36 -25.95
C GLY A 285 1.53 10.24 -26.16
N LEU A 286 2.28 11.33 -26.00
CA LEU A 286 3.73 11.40 -26.22
C LEU A 286 4.56 11.22 -24.95
N TYR A 287 3.93 11.17 -23.78
CA TYR A 287 4.63 10.82 -22.55
C TYR A 287 4.86 9.31 -22.49
N PRO A 288 6.11 8.83 -22.35
CA PRO A 288 6.42 7.40 -22.39
C PRO A 288 5.90 6.70 -21.14
N LEU A 289 5.07 5.67 -21.30
CA LEU A 289 4.47 4.85 -20.24
C LEU A 289 4.63 3.36 -20.54
N LEU A 290 4.54 2.53 -19.52
CA LEU A 290 4.46 1.06 -19.63
C LEU A 290 3.07 0.53 -19.31
N SER A 291 2.17 1.39 -18.90
CA SER A 291 0.76 1.09 -18.56
C SER A 291 -0.07 0.67 -19.79
N PRO A 292 -1.16 -0.08 -19.60
CA PRO A 292 -2.00 -0.56 -20.70
C PRO A 292 -2.70 0.55 -21.47
N TRP A 293 -3.02 1.68 -20.85
CA TRP A 293 -3.63 2.85 -21.50
C TRP A 293 -2.80 4.11 -21.25
N ARG A 294 -2.88 5.04 -22.17
CA ARG A 294 -2.20 6.35 -22.12
C ARG A 294 -3.18 7.47 -22.36
N VAL A 295 -3.01 8.58 -21.68
CA VAL A 295 -3.82 9.79 -21.90
C VAL A 295 -3.49 10.33 -23.30
N VAL A 296 -4.50 10.61 -24.10
CA VAL A 296 -4.35 11.15 -25.47
C VAL A 296 -5.07 12.49 -25.64
N SER A 297 -5.96 12.85 -24.76
CA SER A 297 -6.69 14.11 -24.82
C SER A 297 -7.33 14.48 -23.49
N ARG A 298 -7.45 15.78 -23.25
CA ARG A 298 -8.26 16.38 -22.17
C ARG A 298 -9.17 17.46 -22.76
N PRO A 299 -10.34 17.08 -23.32
CA PRO A 299 -11.22 18.00 -24.03
C PRO A 299 -11.79 19.13 -23.16
N SER A 300 -11.88 18.90 -21.85
CA SER A 300 -12.31 19.87 -20.84
C SER A 300 -11.53 19.65 -19.55
N GLU A 301 -11.57 20.64 -18.66
CA GLU A 301 -10.99 20.48 -17.34
C GLU A 301 -11.66 19.29 -16.62
N GLY A 302 -10.83 18.37 -16.13
CA GLY A 302 -11.28 17.18 -15.42
C GLY A 302 -11.77 16.00 -16.29
N LEU A 303 -11.84 16.11 -17.62
CA LEU A 303 -12.14 14.98 -18.49
C LEU A 303 -10.84 14.46 -19.14
N TYR A 304 -10.50 13.21 -18.84
CA TYR A 304 -9.35 12.51 -19.41
C TYR A 304 -9.82 11.42 -20.36
N LEU A 305 -9.30 11.44 -21.60
CA LEU A 305 -9.49 10.40 -22.59
C LEU A 305 -8.20 9.61 -22.75
N LEU A 306 -8.30 8.29 -22.60
CA LEU A 306 -7.20 7.36 -22.73
C LEU A 306 -7.46 6.39 -23.88
N GLU A 307 -6.37 6.02 -24.56
CA GLU A 307 -6.37 4.97 -25.57
C GLU A 307 -5.33 3.91 -25.22
N ARG A 308 -5.52 2.70 -25.75
CA ARG A 308 -4.57 1.61 -25.55
C ARG A 308 -3.15 2.00 -25.90
N ASN A 309 -2.20 1.52 -25.13
CA ASN A 309 -0.79 1.61 -25.45
C ASN A 309 -0.45 0.65 -26.60
N PRO A 310 -0.02 1.15 -27.77
CA PRO A 310 0.27 0.29 -28.91
C PRO A 310 1.50 -0.63 -28.72
N TYR A 311 2.35 -0.32 -27.75
CA TYR A 311 3.53 -1.10 -27.39
C TYR A 311 3.35 -1.86 -26.08
N TYR A 312 2.08 -2.06 -25.62
CA TYR A 312 1.85 -2.80 -24.38
C TYR A 312 2.37 -4.25 -24.51
N TRP A 313 3.08 -4.68 -23.51
CA TRP A 313 4.00 -5.82 -23.54
C TRP A 313 3.42 -7.13 -23.00
N LYS A 314 2.13 -7.14 -22.60
CA LYS A 314 1.42 -8.33 -22.13
C LYS A 314 0.52 -8.89 -23.24
N VAL A 315 0.36 -10.21 -23.22
CA VAL A 315 -0.54 -10.95 -24.10
C VAL A 315 -1.44 -11.88 -23.29
N ASP A 316 -2.56 -12.30 -23.86
CA ASP A 316 -3.38 -13.34 -23.29
C ASP A 316 -2.86 -14.76 -23.61
N LEU A 317 -3.56 -15.80 -23.11
CA LEU A 317 -3.22 -17.21 -23.37
C LEU A 317 -3.27 -17.62 -24.86
N ALA A 318 -3.92 -16.85 -25.72
CA ALA A 318 -3.97 -17.08 -27.15
C ALA A 318 -2.95 -16.24 -27.94
N GLY A 319 -2.11 -15.42 -27.24
CA GLY A 319 -1.15 -14.54 -27.85
C GLY A 319 -1.73 -13.21 -28.36
N ASN A 320 -2.94 -12.83 -27.97
CA ASN A 320 -3.54 -11.55 -28.31
C ASN A 320 -2.94 -10.44 -27.43
N GLN A 321 -2.47 -9.34 -28.06
CA GLN A 321 -1.90 -8.20 -27.31
C GLN A 321 -2.98 -7.50 -26.48
N LEU A 322 -2.79 -7.41 -25.18
CA LEU A 322 -3.66 -6.66 -24.27
C LEU A 322 -3.42 -5.13 -24.39
N PRO A 323 -4.29 -4.27 -23.87
CA PRO A 323 -5.57 -4.55 -23.23
C PRO A 323 -6.68 -4.89 -24.23
N TYR A 324 -7.81 -5.46 -23.76
CA TYR A 324 -8.96 -5.70 -24.63
C TYR A 324 -9.77 -4.44 -24.89
N PHE A 325 -9.99 -3.58 -23.90
CA PHE A 325 -10.64 -2.29 -24.11
C PHE A 325 -9.78 -1.35 -24.96
N ASP A 326 -10.40 -0.71 -25.93
CA ASP A 326 -9.73 0.26 -26.79
C ASP A 326 -9.50 1.59 -26.10
N LYS A 327 -10.46 2.01 -25.27
CA LYS A 327 -10.49 3.35 -24.66
C LYS A 327 -10.96 3.31 -23.21
N MET A 328 -10.56 4.35 -22.50
CA MET A 328 -11.09 4.68 -21.17
C MET A 328 -11.37 6.18 -21.12
N SER A 329 -12.36 6.57 -20.30
CA SER A 329 -12.57 7.98 -19.96
C SER A 329 -12.80 8.12 -18.46
N PHE A 330 -12.26 9.21 -17.91
CA PHE A 330 -12.45 9.62 -16.54
C PHE A 330 -13.03 11.04 -16.52
N ASP A 331 -14.18 11.22 -15.93
CA ASP A 331 -14.87 12.51 -15.86
C ASP A 331 -14.92 13.01 -14.41
N TYR A 332 -14.44 14.24 -14.17
CA TYR A 332 -14.46 14.84 -12.84
C TYR A 332 -15.89 15.02 -12.35
N THR A 333 -16.24 14.30 -11.31
CA THR A 333 -17.58 14.29 -10.73
C THR A 333 -17.45 14.31 -9.20
N PRO A 334 -17.39 15.52 -8.59
CA PRO A 334 -16.93 15.68 -7.20
C PRO A 334 -17.97 15.31 -6.15
N THR A 335 -19.22 15.06 -6.50
CA THR A 335 -20.29 14.78 -5.53
C THR A 335 -20.92 13.41 -5.74
N VAL A 336 -21.29 12.78 -4.61
CA VAL A 336 -21.96 11.46 -4.58
C VAL A 336 -23.25 11.48 -5.39
N GLU A 337 -24.05 12.55 -5.28
CA GLU A 337 -25.32 12.72 -5.99
C GLU A 337 -25.12 12.77 -7.50
N ALA A 338 -24.07 13.45 -7.95
CA ALA A 338 -23.79 13.58 -9.39
C ALA A 338 -23.40 12.25 -10.01
N TYR A 339 -22.52 11.48 -9.39
CA TYR A 339 -22.16 10.18 -9.98
C TYR A 339 -23.25 9.11 -9.80
N LYS A 340 -24.08 9.18 -8.74
CA LYS A 340 -25.28 8.33 -8.64
C LYS A 340 -26.25 8.59 -9.80
N LEU A 341 -26.43 9.86 -10.19
CA LEU A 341 -27.27 10.21 -11.33
C LEU A 341 -26.69 9.66 -12.64
N LYS A 342 -25.39 9.86 -12.89
CA LYS A 342 -24.70 9.30 -14.07
C LYS A 342 -24.81 7.78 -14.14
N LEU A 343 -24.65 7.10 -13.01
CA LEU A 343 -24.82 5.65 -12.92
C LEU A 343 -26.24 5.23 -13.25
N ALA A 344 -27.24 5.91 -12.70
CA ALA A 344 -28.66 5.62 -12.97
C ALA A 344 -29.04 5.87 -14.43
N GLN A 345 -28.41 6.84 -15.10
CA GLN A 345 -28.56 7.11 -16.54
C GLN A 345 -27.81 6.12 -17.42
N GLY A 346 -27.01 5.26 -16.81
CA GLY A 346 -26.18 4.32 -17.53
C GLY A 346 -24.95 4.97 -18.19
N ASP A 347 -24.45 6.08 -17.71
CA ASP A 347 -23.29 6.80 -18.26
C ASP A 347 -21.96 6.33 -17.71
N LEU A 348 -21.99 5.45 -16.68
CA LEU A 348 -20.80 4.87 -16.06
C LEU A 348 -20.74 3.35 -16.24
N ASP A 349 -19.52 2.84 -16.27
CA ASP A 349 -19.23 1.43 -16.43
C ASP A 349 -18.52 0.82 -15.21
N ALA A 350 -17.88 1.64 -14.39
CA ALA A 350 -17.30 1.22 -13.12
C ALA A 350 -17.26 2.36 -12.10
N LEU A 351 -17.43 1.99 -10.83
CA LEU A 351 -17.15 2.85 -9.67
C LEU A 351 -16.29 2.06 -8.68
N GLY A 352 -15.22 2.67 -8.22
CA GLY A 352 -14.26 2.09 -7.29
C GLY A 352 -14.77 2.01 -5.84
N GLN A 353 -14.02 1.34 -4.99
CA GLN A 353 -14.37 1.17 -3.58
C GLN A 353 -14.44 2.48 -2.76
N GLN A 354 -13.81 3.55 -3.23
CA GLN A 354 -13.85 4.84 -2.55
C GLN A 354 -15.11 5.64 -2.87
N ASP A 355 -15.76 5.31 -4.00
CA ASP A 355 -16.94 6.00 -4.50
C ASP A 355 -18.24 5.32 -4.04
N VAL A 356 -18.18 4.03 -3.66
CA VAL A 356 -19.34 3.25 -3.23
C VAL A 356 -19.25 2.95 -1.74
N THR A 357 -20.25 3.41 -0.98
CA THR A 357 -20.31 3.23 0.46
C THR A 357 -21.39 2.26 0.89
N MET A 358 -21.25 1.66 2.08
CA MET A 358 -22.30 0.83 2.66
C MET A 358 -23.58 1.61 2.96
N ALA A 359 -23.49 2.92 3.24
CA ALA A 359 -24.67 3.76 3.43
C ALA A 359 -25.58 3.81 2.17
N ASP A 360 -24.97 3.72 1.00
CA ASP A 360 -25.67 3.78 -0.30
C ASP A 360 -25.91 2.40 -0.91
N TYR A 361 -25.49 1.33 -0.24
CA TYR A 361 -25.54 -0.04 -0.78
C TYR A 361 -26.94 -0.47 -1.21
N SER A 362 -27.95 -0.20 -0.37
CA SER A 362 -29.36 -0.52 -0.71
C SER A 362 -29.82 0.21 -1.96
N PHE A 363 -29.46 1.49 -2.11
CA PHE A 363 -29.78 2.27 -3.31
C PHE A 363 -29.19 1.60 -4.57
N TYR A 364 -27.92 1.22 -4.53
CA TYR A 364 -27.28 0.58 -5.68
C TYR A 364 -27.88 -0.79 -6.00
N LYS A 365 -28.15 -1.61 -4.97
CA LYS A 365 -28.75 -2.93 -5.14
C LYS A 365 -30.17 -2.87 -5.69
N GLU A 366 -31.00 -1.94 -5.24
CA GLU A 366 -32.37 -1.74 -5.75
C GLU A 366 -32.40 -1.29 -7.22
N ASN A 367 -31.40 -0.54 -7.64
CA ASN A 367 -31.30 -0.06 -9.02
C ASN A 367 -30.56 -1.02 -9.96
N GLU A 368 -29.84 -2.02 -9.45
CA GLU A 368 -29.07 -3.00 -10.22
C GLU A 368 -29.93 -3.70 -11.30
N ALA A 369 -31.16 -4.10 -10.94
CA ALA A 369 -32.09 -4.78 -11.86
C ALA A 369 -32.60 -3.89 -13.01
N LYS A 370 -32.57 -2.57 -12.84
CA LYS A 370 -33.10 -1.59 -13.81
C LYS A 370 -31.99 -0.92 -14.62
N SER A 371 -30.74 -1.14 -14.25
CA SER A 371 -29.56 -0.50 -14.81
C SER A 371 -28.61 -1.49 -15.44
N ASN A 372 -27.60 -1.01 -16.14
CA ASN A 372 -26.61 -1.83 -16.81
C ASN A 372 -25.37 -2.14 -15.95
N TYR A 373 -25.53 -2.27 -14.63
CA TYR A 373 -24.44 -2.57 -13.73
C TYR A 373 -24.77 -3.72 -12.77
N ILE A 374 -23.73 -4.26 -12.15
CA ILE A 374 -23.79 -5.17 -11.01
C ILE A 374 -23.01 -4.56 -9.84
N VAL A 375 -23.45 -4.81 -8.62
CA VAL A 375 -22.73 -4.48 -7.39
C VAL A 375 -22.04 -5.73 -6.89
N GLY A 376 -20.72 -5.75 -7.02
CA GLY A 376 -19.89 -6.84 -6.50
C GLY A 376 -19.54 -6.64 -5.04
N ASP A 377 -19.67 -7.70 -4.24
CA ASP A 377 -19.31 -7.70 -2.83
C ASP A 377 -17.84 -8.11 -2.67
N TYR A 378 -16.99 -7.13 -2.36
CA TYR A 378 -15.56 -7.30 -2.10
C TYR A 378 -15.23 -6.96 -0.64
N ILE A 379 -14.00 -7.24 -0.25
CA ILE A 379 -13.48 -6.88 1.07
C ILE A 379 -12.43 -5.79 0.87
N SER A 380 -12.55 -4.71 1.63
CA SER A 380 -11.53 -3.67 1.63
C SER A 380 -10.23 -4.21 2.22
N CYS A 381 -9.13 -4.09 1.50
CA CYS A 381 -7.81 -4.30 2.08
C CYS A 381 -7.29 -3.08 2.86
N MET A 382 -8.09 -2.04 2.99
CA MET A 382 -8.00 -1.06 4.07
C MET A 382 -8.76 -1.64 5.28
N GLY A 383 -8.20 -2.69 5.91
CA GLY A 383 -8.86 -3.44 6.97
C GLY A 383 -9.33 -2.52 8.08
N ASP A 384 -8.45 -1.68 8.58
CA ASP A 384 -8.76 -0.68 9.60
C ASP A 384 -9.23 0.63 8.94
N ARG A 385 -10.43 0.61 8.38
CA ARG A 385 -10.99 1.74 7.62
C ARG A 385 -10.99 3.05 8.39
N TYR A 386 -11.14 3.00 9.70
CA TYR A 386 -11.13 4.16 10.59
C TYR A 386 -10.33 3.85 11.83
N VAL A 387 -9.24 4.59 12.03
CA VAL A 387 -8.34 4.44 13.18
C VAL A 387 -8.15 5.78 13.85
N LEU A 388 -8.20 5.75 15.17
CA LEU A 388 -7.87 6.89 16.01
C LEU A 388 -6.40 6.82 16.39
N PHE A 389 -5.66 7.87 16.07
CA PHE A 389 -4.23 8.03 16.34
C PHE A 389 -3.98 9.12 17.39
N PRO A 390 -4.04 8.80 18.69
CA PRO A 390 -3.59 9.73 19.73
C PRO A 390 -2.12 10.07 19.51
N GLN A 391 -1.78 11.36 19.62
CA GLN A 391 -0.41 11.82 19.41
C GLN A 391 0.38 11.82 20.72
N PHE A 392 1.38 10.97 20.81
CA PHE A 392 2.18 10.74 22.02
C PHE A 392 3.14 11.89 22.35
N VAL A 393 3.42 12.78 21.40
CA VAL A 393 4.17 14.02 21.61
C VAL A 393 3.23 15.19 21.39
N GLN A 394 2.94 15.91 22.49
CA GLN A 394 2.09 17.10 22.50
C GLN A 394 2.98 18.35 22.65
N SER A 395 3.05 19.18 21.62
CA SER A 395 3.93 20.35 21.61
C SER A 395 3.49 21.46 22.56
N GLU A 396 2.21 21.48 22.95
CA GLU A 396 1.56 22.59 23.68
C GLU A 396 1.01 22.17 25.05
N ASP A 397 0.92 20.87 25.35
CA ASP A 397 0.31 20.34 26.58
C ASP A 397 1.06 19.13 27.16
N ALA A 398 2.09 19.39 27.95
CA ALA A 398 2.87 18.35 28.60
C ALA A 398 2.06 17.48 29.58
N THR A 399 1.03 18.03 30.22
CA THR A 399 0.16 17.24 31.12
C THR A 399 -0.70 16.26 30.36
N LEU A 400 -1.23 16.65 29.20
CA LEU A 400 -1.96 15.76 28.32
C LEU A 400 -1.02 14.70 27.71
N GLN A 401 0.22 15.11 27.34
CA GLN A 401 1.23 14.16 26.88
C GLN A 401 1.50 13.06 27.90
N ASP A 402 1.66 13.40 29.18
CA ASP A 402 1.86 12.42 30.25
C ASP A 402 0.67 11.43 30.37
N ILE A 403 -0.56 11.92 30.18
CA ILE A 403 -1.77 11.10 30.20
C ILE A 403 -1.80 10.15 28.99
N ILE A 404 -1.54 10.64 27.77
CA ILE A 404 -1.54 9.82 26.54
C ILE A 404 -0.44 8.75 26.59
N ASN A 405 0.71 9.06 27.19
CA ASN A 405 1.84 8.13 27.31
C ASN A 405 1.60 7.01 28.36
N ASP A 406 0.55 7.09 29.15
CA ASP A 406 0.12 5.97 29.99
C ASP A 406 -0.77 5.01 29.19
N PRO A 407 -0.35 3.76 28.95
CA PRO A 407 -1.11 2.84 28.07
C PRO A 407 -2.54 2.58 28.57
N ARG A 408 -2.79 2.75 29.88
CA ARG A 408 -4.14 2.60 30.46
C ARG A 408 -5.13 3.62 29.91
N PHE A 409 -4.64 4.78 29.43
CA PHE A 409 -5.49 5.79 28.82
C PHE A 409 -6.10 5.29 27.52
N LEU A 410 -5.27 4.81 26.59
CA LEU A 410 -5.75 4.28 25.31
C LEU A 410 -6.59 3.01 25.49
N GLN A 411 -6.22 2.15 26.44
CA GLN A 411 -7.00 0.97 26.83
C GLN A 411 -8.40 1.38 27.29
N ALA A 412 -8.52 2.39 28.16
CA ALA A 412 -9.79 2.90 28.65
C ALA A 412 -10.63 3.55 27.54
N LEU A 413 -9.99 4.40 26.70
CA LEU A 413 -10.66 5.02 25.56
C LEU A 413 -11.22 3.97 24.61
N SER A 414 -10.45 2.92 24.33
CA SER A 414 -10.87 1.83 23.43
C SER A 414 -12.03 1.03 23.99
N MET A 415 -11.97 0.65 25.30
CA MET A 415 -13.05 -0.09 25.96
C MET A 415 -14.31 0.76 26.16
N GLY A 416 -14.19 2.08 26.10
CA GLY A 416 -15.32 2.99 26.11
C GLY A 416 -16.15 3.03 24.83
N ILE A 417 -15.62 2.54 23.70
CA ILE A 417 -16.27 2.63 22.39
C ILE A 417 -17.20 1.44 22.14
N ASN A 418 -18.46 1.72 21.83
CA ASN A 418 -19.43 0.71 21.41
C ASN A 418 -19.28 0.39 19.91
N ARG A 419 -18.39 -0.53 19.60
CA ARG A 419 -18.11 -0.95 18.22
C ARG A 419 -19.29 -1.63 17.53
N ASP A 420 -20.15 -2.32 18.28
CA ASP A 420 -21.35 -2.98 17.71
C ASP A 420 -22.35 -1.94 17.23
N GLU A 421 -22.55 -0.84 17.97
CA GLU A 421 -23.40 0.25 17.54
C GLU A 421 -22.85 0.97 16.31
N ILE A 422 -21.53 1.20 16.25
CA ILE A 422 -20.85 1.73 15.07
C ILE A 422 -21.07 0.80 13.86
N ASN A 423 -20.92 -0.53 14.03
CA ASN A 423 -21.13 -1.50 12.96
C ASN A 423 -22.56 -1.44 12.41
N GLN A 424 -23.56 -1.40 13.29
CA GLN A 424 -24.96 -1.32 12.86
C GLN A 424 -25.26 -0.02 12.11
N ASN A 425 -24.77 1.11 12.61
CA ASN A 425 -25.11 2.43 12.06
C ASN A 425 -24.38 2.75 10.75
N LEU A 426 -23.09 2.35 10.63
CA LEU A 426 -22.25 2.76 9.50
C LEU A 426 -22.00 1.64 8.49
N PHE A 427 -22.12 0.39 8.89
CA PHE A 427 -21.78 -0.78 8.05
C PHE A 427 -22.94 -1.79 7.94
N SER A 428 -24.13 -1.46 8.45
CA SER A 428 -25.30 -2.36 8.44
C SER A 428 -25.02 -3.74 9.05
N GLY A 429 -24.11 -3.80 10.02
CA GLY A 429 -23.69 -5.04 10.68
C GLY A 429 -22.73 -5.92 9.87
N ALA A 430 -22.29 -5.47 8.68
CA ALA A 430 -21.52 -6.30 7.74
C ALA A 430 -19.99 -6.23 7.95
N ALA A 431 -19.50 -5.31 8.79
CA ALA A 431 -18.07 -5.18 9.07
C ALA A 431 -17.64 -6.13 10.22
N ARG A 432 -16.39 -6.53 10.21
CA ARG A 432 -15.75 -7.13 11.38
C ARG A 432 -15.10 -6.02 12.21
N MET A 433 -15.53 -5.87 13.44
CA MET A 433 -15.02 -4.84 14.34
C MET A 433 -13.82 -5.35 15.12
N GLY A 434 -12.89 -4.45 15.50
CA GLY A 434 -11.71 -4.82 16.28
C GLY A 434 -10.65 -3.73 16.36
N GLN A 435 -9.49 -4.07 16.91
CA GLN A 435 -8.32 -3.19 16.96
C GLN A 435 -7.57 -3.17 15.63
N MET A 436 -6.76 -2.12 15.44
CA MET A 436 -5.81 -2.04 14.35
C MET A 436 -4.81 -3.21 14.43
N SER A 437 -4.83 -4.07 13.43
CA SER A 437 -4.05 -5.29 13.37
C SER A 437 -3.87 -5.77 11.93
N PRO A 438 -2.94 -6.72 11.65
CA PRO A 438 -3.00 -7.46 10.39
C PRO A 438 -4.40 -8.03 10.16
N MET A 439 -4.85 -8.11 8.90
CA MET A 439 -6.14 -8.71 8.58
C MET A 439 -6.18 -10.19 8.98
N PRO A 440 -7.36 -10.75 9.30
CA PRO A 440 -7.50 -12.18 9.63
C PRO A 440 -6.95 -13.14 8.58
N SER A 441 -6.89 -12.73 7.31
CA SER A 441 -6.29 -13.48 6.22
C SER A 441 -4.75 -13.44 6.17
N SER A 442 -4.11 -12.55 6.94
CA SER A 442 -2.66 -12.38 6.96
C SER A 442 -1.95 -13.50 7.74
N LYS A 443 -0.75 -13.91 7.28
CA LYS A 443 0.13 -14.84 8.02
C LYS A 443 0.57 -14.29 9.38
N TYR A 444 0.61 -12.97 9.52
CA TYR A 444 1.02 -12.28 10.75
C TYR A 444 -0.11 -12.23 11.80
N TYR A 445 -1.35 -12.54 11.43
CA TYR A 445 -2.51 -12.39 12.29
C TYR A 445 -2.55 -13.41 13.44
N LYS A 446 -2.94 -12.93 14.61
CA LYS A 446 -3.47 -13.74 15.72
C LYS A 446 -4.71 -13.04 16.27
N GLU A 447 -5.73 -13.81 16.67
CA GLU A 447 -7.01 -13.28 17.15
C GLU A 447 -6.85 -12.24 18.28
N LYS A 448 -5.88 -12.44 19.16
CA LYS A 448 -5.61 -11.51 20.27
C LYS A 448 -5.26 -10.09 19.81
N TYR A 449 -4.71 -9.91 18.61
CA TYR A 449 -4.33 -8.57 18.11
C TYR A 449 -5.56 -7.71 17.82
N GLY A 450 -6.57 -8.30 17.20
CA GLY A 450 -7.81 -7.61 16.90
C GLY A 450 -8.75 -7.47 18.09
N SER A 451 -8.64 -8.36 19.10
CA SER A 451 -9.54 -8.38 20.25
C SER A 451 -9.01 -7.63 21.49
N ALA A 452 -7.70 -7.30 21.54
CA ALA A 452 -7.10 -6.62 22.67
C ALA A 452 -7.80 -5.27 22.95
N TRP A 453 -8.36 -5.10 24.15
CA TRP A 453 -9.06 -3.87 24.57
C TRP A 453 -10.23 -3.44 23.67
N ALA A 454 -10.76 -4.33 22.83
CA ALA A 454 -11.82 -4.02 21.87
C ALA A 454 -13.23 -4.23 22.45
N SER A 455 -13.38 -4.95 23.55
CA SER A 455 -14.65 -5.17 24.20
C SER A 455 -15.21 -3.88 24.79
N PHE A 456 -16.51 -3.63 24.60
CA PHE A 456 -17.19 -2.50 25.22
C PHE A 456 -17.43 -2.75 26.71
N ASP A 457 -16.68 -2.06 27.56
CA ASP A 457 -16.80 -2.16 29.03
C ASP A 457 -16.50 -0.80 29.69
N LYS A 458 -17.55 0.02 29.86
CA LYS A 458 -17.45 1.32 30.53
C LYS A 458 -17.01 1.20 31.98
N VAL A 459 -17.32 0.09 32.67
CA VAL A 459 -16.95 -0.10 34.09
C VAL A 459 -15.43 -0.27 34.18
N GLN A 460 -14.86 -1.12 33.33
CA GLN A 460 -13.41 -1.32 33.32
C GLN A 460 -12.68 -0.08 32.82
N ALA A 461 -13.21 0.60 31.80
CA ALA A 461 -12.66 1.86 31.29
C ALA A 461 -12.55 2.92 32.40
N ASN A 462 -13.63 3.13 33.18
CA ASN A 462 -13.62 4.05 34.32
C ASN A 462 -12.60 3.64 35.40
N LYS A 463 -12.50 2.34 35.73
CA LYS A 463 -11.47 1.87 36.69
C LYS A 463 -10.05 2.17 36.25
N LEU A 464 -9.75 2.04 34.95
CA LEU A 464 -8.43 2.38 34.39
C LEU A 464 -8.15 3.87 34.55
N LEU A 465 -9.11 4.73 34.20
CA LEU A 465 -8.98 6.18 34.33
C LEU A 465 -8.82 6.61 35.79
N ASP A 466 -9.59 6.02 36.70
CA ASP A 466 -9.49 6.28 38.16
C ASP A 466 -8.11 5.87 38.70
N ALA A 467 -7.59 4.71 38.27
CA ALA A 467 -6.26 4.21 38.63
C ALA A 467 -5.10 5.06 38.10
N MET A 468 -5.36 5.92 37.11
CA MET A 468 -4.39 6.93 36.64
C MET A 468 -4.44 8.23 37.44
N GLY A 469 -5.33 8.34 38.42
CA GLY A 469 -5.55 9.57 39.21
C GLY A 469 -6.46 10.59 38.51
N LEU A 470 -7.26 10.14 37.53
CA LEU A 470 -8.29 10.94 36.87
C LEU A 470 -9.68 10.73 37.49
N ASP A 471 -9.72 10.44 38.80
CA ASP A 471 -10.92 10.11 39.57
C ASP A 471 -11.69 11.34 40.06
N LYS A 472 -11.11 12.53 40.03
CA LYS A 472 -11.76 13.78 40.42
C LYS A 472 -12.60 14.33 39.26
N LEU A 473 -13.83 14.73 39.58
CA LEU A 473 -14.77 15.28 38.59
C LEU A 473 -15.04 16.76 38.86
N SER A 474 -15.24 17.51 37.80
CA SER A 474 -15.83 18.87 37.87
C SER A 474 -17.31 18.83 38.22
N PRO A 475 -17.94 19.96 38.56
CA PRO A 475 -19.40 20.03 38.77
C PRO A 475 -20.23 19.56 37.56
N GLN A 476 -19.64 19.55 36.38
CA GLN A 476 -20.27 19.09 35.11
C GLN A 476 -19.99 17.60 34.83
N GLY A 477 -19.32 16.89 35.74
CA GLY A 477 -19.00 15.48 35.58
C GLY A 477 -17.75 15.21 34.70
N ILE A 478 -16.97 16.23 34.36
CA ILE A 478 -15.73 16.07 33.57
C ILE A 478 -14.57 15.72 34.51
N ARG A 479 -13.77 14.74 34.13
CA ARG A 479 -12.54 14.35 34.82
C ARG A 479 -11.53 15.47 34.85
N LEU A 480 -10.90 15.67 36.01
CA LEU A 480 -9.87 16.68 36.19
C LEU A 480 -8.49 16.03 36.15
N ARG A 481 -7.61 16.69 35.44
CA ARG A 481 -6.18 16.34 35.32
C ARG A 481 -5.43 16.73 36.61
N LYS A 482 -4.18 16.30 36.78
CA LYS A 482 -3.33 16.62 37.93
C LYS A 482 -3.11 18.13 38.15
N ASP A 483 -3.20 18.93 37.07
CA ASP A 483 -3.10 20.39 37.13
C ASP A 483 -4.43 21.08 37.48
N GLY A 484 -5.50 20.33 37.69
CA GLY A 484 -6.84 20.83 38.07
C GLY A 484 -7.70 21.25 36.88
N ASN A 485 -7.18 21.23 35.66
CA ASN A 485 -7.93 21.54 34.44
C ASN A 485 -8.83 20.36 34.02
N PRO A 486 -9.93 20.61 33.32
CA PRO A 486 -10.71 19.56 32.67
C PRO A 486 -9.87 18.71 31.71
N LEU A 487 -10.15 17.41 31.65
CA LEU A 487 -9.58 16.53 30.64
C LEU A 487 -10.32 16.73 29.31
N THR A 488 -9.78 17.61 28.50
CA THR A 488 -10.29 17.90 27.14
C THR A 488 -9.53 17.05 26.12
N PHE A 489 -10.23 16.46 25.15
CA PHE A 489 -9.62 15.60 24.13
C PHE A 489 -10.34 15.77 22.78
N VAL A 490 -9.60 16.24 21.76
CA VAL A 490 -10.15 16.61 20.46
C VAL A 490 -9.75 15.58 19.39
N ILE A 491 -10.75 15.07 18.66
CA ILE A 491 -10.52 14.29 17.45
C ILE A 491 -10.50 15.25 16.25
N GLU A 492 -9.39 15.32 15.54
CA GLU A 492 -9.29 16.07 14.29
C GLU A 492 -9.27 15.12 13.08
N HIS A 493 -9.95 15.48 11.97
CA HIS A 493 -10.00 14.67 10.76
C HIS A 493 -10.14 15.54 9.50
N ALA A 494 -9.74 14.98 8.35
CA ALA A 494 -9.82 15.66 7.05
C ALA A 494 -11.12 15.33 6.27
N GLY A 495 -12.23 15.17 6.96
CA GLY A 495 -13.56 14.99 6.36
C GLY A 495 -13.64 13.82 5.37
N ILE A 496 -14.20 14.12 4.19
CA ILE A 496 -14.44 13.13 3.13
C ILE A 496 -13.13 12.43 2.67
N ARG A 497 -11.98 13.05 2.83
CA ARG A 497 -10.69 12.46 2.49
C ARG A 497 -10.38 11.21 3.32
N VAL A 498 -10.84 11.18 4.58
CA VAL A 498 -10.76 9.98 5.46
C VAL A 498 -11.82 8.96 5.07
N GLY A 499 -12.97 9.44 4.61
CA GLY A 499 -14.11 8.66 4.19
C GLY A 499 -15.44 9.32 4.53
N PRO A 500 -16.52 8.95 3.83
CA PRO A 500 -17.82 9.63 3.96
C PRO A 500 -18.45 9.53 5.35
N ALA A 501 -18.06 8.55 6.16
CA ALA A 501 -18.56 8.39 7.52
C ALA A 501 -17.66 9.03 8.61
N ALA A 502 -16.55 9.68 8.24
CA ALA A 502 -15.54 10.16 9.21
C ALA A 502 -16.13 11.11 10.27
N GLY A 503 -16.92 12.11 9.86
CA GLY A 503 -17.55 13.05 10.79
C GLY A 503 -18.53 12.38 11.72
N THR A 504 -19.44 11.55 11.19
CA THR A 504 -20.43 10.81 11.98
C THR A 504 -19.72 9.87 12.99
N LEU A 505 -18.70 9.19 12.54
CA LEU A 505 -17.90 8.29 13.40
C LEU A 505 -17.22 9.07 14.53
N ALA A 506 -16.56 10.18 14.21
CA ALA A 506 -15.90 11.02 15.20
C ALA A 506 -16.88 11.52 16.28
N GLU A 507 -18.08 11.94 15.90
CA GLU A 507 -19.12 12.35 16.83
C GLU A 507 -19.64 11.19 17.69
N MET A 508 -19.81 9.99 17.13
CA MET A 508 -20.17 8.80 17.91
C MET A 508 -19.10 8.51 18.96
N VAL A 509 -17.83 8.50 18.57
CA VAL A 509 -16.71 8.23 19.49
C VAL A 509 -16.63 9.28 20.60
N THR A 510 -16.73 10.57 20.25
CA THR A 510 -16.72 11.63 21.29
C THR A 510 -17.89 11.50 22.25
N THR A 511 -19.06 11.02 21.80
CA THR A 511 -20.20 10.76 22.68
C THR A 511 -19.87 9.64 23.67
N TYR A 512 -19.26 8.54 23.24
CA TYR A 512 -18.84 7.48 24.14
C TYR A 512 -17.78 7.95 25.15
N TRP A 513 -16.85 8.81 24.75
CA TRP A 513 -15.82 9.33 25.65
C TRP A 513 -16.38 10.36 26.65
N ARG A 514 -17.39 11.16 26.26
CA ARG A 514 -18.12 12.03 27.19
C ARG A 514 -18.78 11.21 28.32
N ASP A 515 -19.29 10.03 28.01
CA ASP A 515 -19.86 9.10 29.02
C ASP A 515 -18.79 8.56 30.02
N LEU A 516 -17.51 8.64 29.68
CA LEU A 516 -16.40 8.37 30.57
C LEU A 516 -15.93 9.61 31.37
N GLY A 517 -16.61 10.75 31.22
CA GLY A 517 -16.24 12.01 31.87
C GLY A 517 -15.10 12.77 31.16
N ILE A 518 -14.87 12.52 29.89
CA ILE A 518 -13.88 13.27 29.09
C ILE A 518 -14.61 14.38 28.31
N ASP A 519 -14.12 15.61 28.35
CA ASP A 519 -14.61 16.71 27.52
C ASP A 519 -14.12 16.50 26.07
N ALA A 520 -14.79 15.58 25.37
CA ALA A 520 -14.42 15.14 24.03
C ALA A 520 -15.19 15.90 22.94
N SER A 521 -14.51 16.30 21.87
CA SER A 521 -15.12 16.94 20.69
C SER A 521 -14.46 16.48 19.39
N ALA A 522 -15.16 16.64 18.27
CA ALA A 522 -14.66 16.35 16.94
C ALA A 522 -14.52 17.65 16.14
N LYS A 523 -13.51 17.71 15.26
CA LYS A 523 -13.24 18.87 14.43
C LYS A 523 -12.78 18.42 13.04
N GLU A 524 -13.54 18.81 12.04
CA GLU A 524 -13.10 18.70 10.64
C GLU A 524 -12.22 19.87 10.27
N ILE A 525 -11.09 19.58 9.60
CA ILE A 525 -10.14 20.59 9.10
C ILE A 525 -9.65 20.17 7.71
N GLU A 526 -9.10 21.12 6.98
CA GLU A 526 -8.52 20.88 5.66
C GLU A 526 -7.29 19.97 5.75
N GLU A 527 -7.07 19.09 4.76
CA GLU A 527 -6.07 18.02 4.79
C GLU A 527 -4.63 18.53 4.98
N ALA A 528 -4.23 19.60 4.27
CA ALA A 528 -2.88 20.15 4.40
C ALA A 528 -2.65 20.73 5.81
N LEU A 529 -3.66 21.37 6.39
CA LEU A 529 -3.60 21.86 7.77
C LEU A 529 -3.57 20.69 8.77
N TYR A 530 -4.35 19.63 8.54
CA TYR A 530 -4.32 18.42 9.35
C TYR A 530 -2.91 17.83 9.39
N ASN A 531 -2.31 17.61 8.22
CA ASN A 531 -0.96 17.06 8.09
C ASN A 531 0.09 17.96 8.78
N GLN A 532 -0.01 19.26 8.61
CA GLN A 532 0.88 20.21 9.28
C GLN A 532 0.79 20.11 10.82
N ARG A 533 -0.43 20.05 11.36
CA ARG A 533 -0.69 19.94 12.80
C ARG A 533 -0.22 18.61 13.36
N MET A 534 -0.48 17.49 12.66
CA MET A 534 0.04 16.15 13.00
C MET A 534 1.57 16.17 13.09
N ASN A 535 2.25 16.70 12.08
CA ASN A 535 3.71 16.79 12.03
C ASN A 535 4.29 17.66 13.13
N ASN A 536 3.54 18.64 13.60
CA ASN A 536 3.99 19.54 14.68
C ASN A 536 3.62 19.05 16.10
N GLY A 537 2.87 17.94 16.25
CA GLY A 537 2.40 17.47 17.55
C GLY A 537 1.35 18.40 18.18
N GLN A 538 0.49 18.97 17.36
CA GLN A 538 -0.58 19.91 17.76
C GLN A 538 -1.97 19.29 17.75
N VAL A 539 -2.08 18.02 17.36
CA VAL A 539 -3.32 17.23 17.36
C VAL A 539 -3.35 16.39 18.63
N ASN A 540 -4.49 16.33 19.32
CA ASN A 540 -4.62 15.40 20.45
C ASN A 540 -4.82 13.97 19.91
N CYS A 541 -5.76 13.80 18.99
CA CYS A 541 -6.07 12.53 18.37
C CYS A 541 -6.47 12.75 16.89
N GLY A 542 -5.74 12.16 15.97
CA GLY A 542 -6.10 12.14 14.57
C GLY A 542 -7.09 11.01 14.28
N LEU A 543 -8.06 11.23 13.41
CA LEU A 543 -8.85 10.15 12.79
C LEU A 543 -8.43 10.02 11.34
N TRP A 544 -7.91 8.85 10.98
CA TRP A 544 -7.48 8.52 9.63
C TRP A 544 -7.83 7.07 9.28
N ILE A 545 -7.60 6.69 8.04
CA ILE A 545 -7.66 5.29 7.61
C ILE A 545 -6.31 4.60 7.88
N ALA A 546 -6.32 3.30 8.18
CA ALA A 546 -5.13 2.47 8.13
C ALA A 546 -5.34 1.37 7.10
N ASP A 547 -4.57 1.45 6.05
CA ASP A 547 -4.23 0.38 5.13
C ASP A 547 -2.98 -0.36 5.65
N ARG A 548 -2.24 -1.08 4.81
CA ARG A 548 -1.05 -1.83 5.23
C ARG A 548 -1.34 -2.93 6.26
N CYS A 549 -2.49 -3.56 6.13
CA CYS A 549 -2.91 -4.64 7.04
C CYS A 549 -2.86 -6.02 6.36
N THR A 550 -2.47 -6.09 5.09
CA THR A 550 -2.31 -7.31 4.31
C THR A 550 -0.85 -7.76 4.23
N ASP A 551 -0.62 -9.00 3.80
CA ASP A 551 0.73 -9.52 3.53
C ASP A 551 1.44 -8.78 2.38
N MET A 552 0.71 -7.99 1.58
CA MET A 552 1.27 -7.20 0.47
C MET A 552 2.05 -5.98 0.96
N LEU A 553 1.49 -5.17 1.83
CA LEU A 553 2.12 -3.92 2.27
C LEU A 553 2.63 -3.93 3.71
N MET A 554 1.93 -4.58 4.63
CA MET A 554 2.30 -4.54 6.04
C MET A 554 3.78 -4.90 6.30
N PRO A 555 4.37 -5.94 5.67
CA PRO A 555 5.77 -6.30 5.96
C PRO A 555 6.79 -5.28 5.47
N ILE A 556 6.41 -4.38 4.57
CA ILE A 556 7.30 -3.36 3.98
C ILE A 556 6.99 -1.95 4.42
N GLU A 557 5.80 -1.72 4.96
CA GLU A 557 5.32 -0.43 5.46
C GLU A 557 4.54 -0.60 6.75
N MET A 558 5.24 -0.50 7.87
CA MET A 558 4.64 -0.58 9.19
C MET A 558 4.39 0.78 9.86
N ASP A 559 4.38 1.85 9.08
CA ASP A 559 4.31 3.24 9.59
C ASP A 559 3.01 3.58 10.33
N TRP A 560 1.92 2.86 10.10
CA TRP A 560 0.72 2.98 10.92
C TRP A 560 0.87 2.33 12.30
N TYR A 561 1.65 1.26 12.37
CA TYR A 561 1.87 0.47 13.60
C TYR A 561 3.08 0.96 14.40
N ILE A 562 4.10 1.43 13.71
CA ILE A 562 5.38 1.87 14.30
C ILE A 562 5.66 3.29 13.82
N PRO A 563 6.05 4.24 14.69
CA PRO A 563 6.26 5.64 14.32
C PRO A 563 7.59 5.82 13.53
N VAL A 564 7.67 5.26 12.31
CA VAL A 564 8.83 5.34 11.39
C VAL A 564 8.64 6.33 10.26
N ALA A 565 7.41 6.79 9.99
CA ALA A 565 7.12 7.84 9.02
C ALA A 565 6.26 8.94 9.63
N ALA A 566 6.42 10.17 9.14
CA ALA A 566 5.59 11.30 9.49
C ALA A 566 4.37 11.37 8.57
N GLY A 567 3.26 11.94 9.04
CA GLY A 567 2.11 12.22 8.17
C GLY A 567 0.75 12.02 8.82
N GLN A 568 -0.16 11.47 8.05
CA GLN A 568 -1.61 11.44 8.28
C GLN A 568 -2.05 10.60 9.47
N GLY A 569 -1.25 9.60 9.86
CA GLY A 569 -1.53 8.68 10.96
C GLY A 569 -0.26 8.32 11.74
N GLY A 570 -0.37 7.32 12.60
CA GLY A 570 0.71 6.87 13.47
C GLY A 570 0.80 7.63 14.80
N ALA A 571 1.59 7.08 15.72
CA ALA A 571 1.63 7.53 17.11
C ALA A 571 2.35 8.88 17.31
N SER A 572 3.35 9.22 16.47
CA SER A 572 4.07 10.49 16.58
C SER A 572 4.98 10.76 15.39
N SER A 573 4.69 11.83 14.65
CA SER A 573 5.58 12.35 13.61
C SER A 573 6.91 12.87 14.17
N LYS A 574 6.94 13.31 15.43
CA LYS A 574 8.19 13.77 16.09
C LYS A 574 9.15 12.61 16.36
N TRP A 575 8.65 11.44 16.73
CA TRP A 575 9.47 10.23 16.89
C TRP A 575 9.95 9.70 15.55
N ALA A 576 9.08 9.75 14.53
CA ALA A 576 9.47 9.40 13.17
C ALA A 576 10.59 10.31 12.61
N ALA A 577 10.52 11.61 12.90
CA ALA A 577 11.59 12.55 12.55
C ALA A 577 12.93 12.20 13.22
N TRP A 578 12.89 11.81 14.51
CA TRP A 578 14.08 11.31 15.19
C TRP A 578 14.59 10.00 14.58
N TYR A 579 13.68 9.05 14.29
CA TYR A 579 14.04 7.76 13.67
C TYR A 579 14.78 7.94 12.33
N ASN A 580 14.36 8.89 11.51
CA ASN A 580 14.91 9.11 10.17
C ASN A 580 16.09 10.12 10.13
N ALA A 581 16.39 10.81 11.24
CA ALA A 581 17.49 11.76 11.26
C ALA A 581 18.86 11.04 11.16
N GLU A 582 19.80 11.56 10.36
CA GLU A 582 21.18 11.07 10.32
C GLU A 582 21.89 11.38 11.64
N ASP A 583 21.79 12.63 12.11
CA ASP A 583 22.27 13.04 13.43
C ASP A 583 21.13 13.03 14.45
N LYS A 584 21.08 11.96 15.26
CA LYS A 584 20.07 11.77 16.32
C LYS A 584 20.16 12.80 17.46
N THR A 585 21.24 13.62 17.48
CA THR A 585 21.46 14.66 18.50
C THR A 585 21.09 16.06 18.01
N ALA A 586 20.64 16.19 16.75
CA ALA A 586 20.27 17.45 16.15
C ALA A 586 19.19 18.18 16.95
N ALA A 587 19.31 19.50 17.06
CA ALA A 587 18.40 20.33 17.83
C ALA A 587 16.96 20.23 17.28
N GLY A 588 15.99 20.16 18.19
CA GLY A 588 14.56 20.08 17.85
C GLY A 588 14.03 18.66 17.63
N LEU A 589 14.89 17.64 17.63
CA LEU A 589 14.45 16.25 17.61
C LEU A 589 13.96 15.79 18.98
N VAL A 590 12.91 14.98 18.98
CA VAL A 590 12.35 14.37 20.18
C VAL A 590 12.71 12.88 20.20
N LYS A 591 13.65 12.53 21.08
CA LYS A 591 14.04 11.13 21.26
C LYS A 591 12.86 10.33 21.82
N PRO A 592 12.49 9.18 21.20
CA PRO A 592 11.46 8.28 21.73
C PRO A 592 11.87 7.67 23.08
N PRO A 593 10.90 7.23 23.91
CA PRO A 593 11.19 6.46 25.12
C PRO A 593 11.75 5.08 24.77
N ASP A 594 12.39 4.43 25.75
CA ASP A 594 13.05 3.13 25.56
C ASP A 594 12.07 2.04 25.07
N THR A 595 10.80 2.11 25.41
CA THR A 595 9.75 1.22 24.94
C THR A 595 9.55 1.30 23.43
N ILE A 596 9.62 2.50 22.85
CA ILE A 596 9.53 2.72 21.40
C ILE A 596 10.86 2.37 20.70
N LEU A 597 12.00 2.63 21.36
CA LEU A 597 13.30 2.17 20.85
C LEU A 597 13.32 0.64 20.71
N HIS A 598 12.79 -0.09 21.69
CA HIS A 598 12.63 -1.53 21.60
C HIS A 598 11.74 -1.96 20.39
N LEU A 599 10.66 -1.23 20.13
CA LEU A 599 9.81 -1.49 18.97
C LEU A 599 10.57 -1.27 17.64
N TYR A 600 11.44 -0.28 17.57
CA TYR A 600 12.33 -0.08 16.42
C TYR A 600 13.32 -1.23 16.24
N ASP A 601 13.86 -1.79 17.35
CA ASP A 601 14.76 -2.95 17.30
C ASP A 601 14.04 -4.20 16.77
N LEU A 602 12.80 -4.44 17.20
CA LEU A 602 11.97 -5.52 16.68
C LEU A 602 11.71 -5.36 15.17
N TYR A 603 11.41 -4.14 14.73
CA TYR A 603 11.19 -3.84 13.32
C TYR A 603 12.46 -4.02 12.47
N ALA A 604 13.59 -3.51 12.94
CA ALA A 604 14.88 -3.68 12.29
C ALA A 604 15.25 -5.17 12.17
N ARG A 605 14.98 -5.96 13.22
CA ARG A 605 15.18 -7.42 13.19
C ARG A 605 14.28 -8.07 12.15
N MET A 606 12.97 -7.77 12.16
CA MET A 606 12.03 -8.36 11.19
C MET A 606 12.48 -8.07 9.74
N THR A 607 12.83 -6.85 9.42
CA THR A 607 13.19 -6.44 8.06
C THR A 607 14.51 -7.04 7.58
N SER A 608 15.44 -7.35 8.48
CA SER A 608 16.74 -7.97 8.14
C SER A 608 16.66 -9.46 7.83
N LEU A 609 15.61 -10.16 8.24
CA LEU A 609 15.47 -11.61 8.06
C LEU A 609 15.17 -11.97 6.60
N VAL A 610 15.90 -12.94 6.06
CA VAL A 610 15.76 -13.43 4.68
C VAL A 610 14.60 -14.43 4.56
N SER A 611 14.44 -15.31 5.56
CA SER A 611 13.35 -16.29 5.61
C SER A 611 12.00 -15.61 5.88
N GLU A 612 10.99 -15.93 5.08
CA GLU A 612 9.62 -15.40 5.31
C GLU A 612 9.04 -15.88 6.64
N ASP A 613 9.23 -17.15 7.00
CA ASP A 613 8.70 -17.71 8.25
C ASP A 613 9.32 -17.02 9.47
N ASP A 614 10.62 -16.72 9.41
CA ASP A 614 11.31 -15.98 10.46
C ASP A 614 10.81 -14.54 10.53
N ARG A 615 10.56 -13.90 9.39
CA ARG A 615 9.95 -12.54 9.36
C ARG A 615 8.56 -12.53 9.94
N VAL A 616 7.72 -13.52 9.60
CA VAL A 616 6.37 -13.66 10.17
C VAL A 616 6.46 -13.79 11.69
N THR A 617 7.36 -14.64 12.18
CA THR A 617 7.57 -14.82 13.63
C THR A 617 8.00 -13.50 14.29
N ALA A 618 8.99 -12.80 13.73
CA ALA A 618 9.47 -11.53 14.25
C ALA A 618 8.39 -10.43 14.17
N GLY A 619 7.60 -10.39 13.09
CA GLY A 619 6.45 -9.47 12.98
C GLY A 619 5.36 -9.75 14.00
N GLN A 620 5.10 -11.01 14.29
CA GLN A 620 4.16 -11.38 15.37
C GLN A 620 4.63 -10.90 16.74
N GLU A 621 5.94 -10.83 17.02
CA GLU A 621 6.46 -10.24 18.26
C GLU A 621 6.15 -8.74 18.35
N ILE A 622 6.17 -8.01 17.22
CA ILE A 622 5.76 -6.60 17.16
C ILE A 622 4.28 -6.48 17.55
N PHE A 623 3.41 -7.30 16.96
CA PHE A 623 1.97 -7.24 17.27
C PHE A 623 1.64 -7.79 18.66
N ASP A 624 2.43 -8.72 19.19
CA ASP A 624 2.34 -9.15 20.59
C ASP A 624 2.60 -7.96 21.53
N TRP A 625 3.61 -7.14 21.24
CA TRP A 625 3.92 -5.94 22.00
C TRP A 625 2.82 -4.87 21.85
N LEU A 626 2.32 -4.63 20.64
CA LEU A 626 1.26 -3.64 20.36
C LEU A 626 -0.07 -4.01 21.01
N ALA A 627 -0.39 -5.29 21.15
CA ALA A 627 -1.59 -5.75 21.85
C ALA A 627 -1.57 -5.36 23.35
N ASP A 628 -0.39 -5.36 23.96
CA ASP A 628 -0.22 -4.95 25.35
C ASP A 628 -0.06 -3.43 25.51
N ASN A 629 0.53 -2.77 24.50
CA ASN A 629 0.88 -1.34 24.49
C ASN A 629 0.27 -0.65 23.25
N PRO A 630 -1.03 -0.38 23.23
CA PRO A 630 -1.68 0.19 22.06
C PRO A 630 -1.13 1.58 21.73
N LEU A 631 -0.75 1.80 20.49
CA LEU A 631 -0.35 3.11 19.94
C LEU A 631 -1.45 3.78 19.10
N ALA A 632 -2.53 3.05 18.84
CA ALA A 632 -3.70 3.51 18.11
C ALA A 632 -4.95 2.77 18.61
N ILE A 633 -6.12 3.27 18.28
CA ILE A 633 -7.39 2.62 18.60
C ILE A 633 -8.09 2.28 17.29
N GLY A 634 -8.09 1.00 16.92
CA GLY A 634 -8.81 0.46 15.77
C GLY A 634 -10.31 0.34 16.04
N LEU A 635 -11.07 0.44 14.96
CA LEU A 635 -12.53 0.34 15.00
C LEU A 635 -13.04 -0.82 14.13
N VAL A 636 -12.46 -1.02 12.96
CA VAL A 636 -12.89 -1.99 11.95
C VAL A 636 -11.71 -2.80 11.46
N GLN A 637 -11.79 -4.13 11.47
CA GLN A 637 -10.76 -5.03 10.93
C GLN A 637 -11.01 -5.48 9.49
N GLU A 638 -12.27 -5.71 9.14
CA GLU A 638 -12.68 -6.02 7.76
C GLU A 638 -13.91 -5.18 7.43
N CYS A 639 -13.76 -4.36 6.40
CA CYS A 639 -14.82 -3.50 5.90
C CYS A 639 -15.31 -4.03 4.55
N PRO A 640 -16.64 -4.14 4.33
CA PRO A 640 -17.18 -4.39 3.01
C PRO A 640 -16.73 -3.30 2.03
N ALA A 641 -16.36 -3.70 0.82
CA ALA A 641 -15.99 -2.82 -0.27
C ALA A 641 -16.86 -3.12 -1.50
N PRO A 642 -18.09 -2.62 -1.55
CA PRO A 642 -18.89 -2.76 -2.75
C PRO A 642 -18.24 -2.01 -3.91
N ILE A 643 -18.17 -2.66 -5.08
CA ILE A 643 -17.66 -2.09 -6.32
C ILE A 643 -18.68 -2.31 -7.41
N ILE A 644 -18.88 -1.31 -8.25
CA ILE A 644 -19.83 -1.37 -9.36
C ILE A 644 -19.07 -1.63 -10.65
N PHE A 645 -19.57 -2.59 -11.44
CA PHE A 645 -19.10 -2.87 -12.79
C PHE A 645 -20.28 -2.97 -13.75
N ASN A 646 -20.06 -2.61 -15.01
CA ASN A 646 -21.05 -2.88 -16.07
C ASN A 646 -21.34 -4.38 -16.11
N LYS A 647 -22.63 -4.75 -16.21
CA LYS A 647 -23.05 -6.15 -16.16
C LYS A 647 -22.54 -7.03 -17.29
N ASN A 648 -22.10 -6.43 -18.42
CA ASN A 648 -21.49 -7.14 -19.53
C ASN A 648 -19.97 -7.27 -19.42
N MET A 649 -19.37 -6.69 -18.39
CA MET A 649 -17.94 -6.81 -18.15
C MET A 649 -17.60 -8.21 -17.63
N ARG A 650 -16.52 -8.79 -18.14
CA ARG A 650 -16.04 -10.14 -17.83
C ARG A 650 -14.58 -10.12 -17.38
N ASN A 651 -14.09 -11.25 -16.90
CA ASN A 651 -12.78 -11.43 -16.28
C ASN A 651 -12.58 -10.63 -14.97
N LEU A 652 -13.66 -10.20 -14.34
CA LEU A 652 -13.64 -9.41 -13.10
C LEU A 652 -13.03 -10.20 -11.93
N PRO A 653 -12.54 -9.51 -10.89
CA PRO A 653 -12.12 -10.17 -9.66
C PRO A 653 -13.25 -11.05 -9.09
N ARG A 654 -12.89 -12.16 -8.45
CA ARG A 654 -13.88 -13.00 -7.76
C ARG A 654 -14.51 -12.22 -6.61
N LEU A 655 -15.80 -12.44 -6.38
CA LEU A 655 -16.46 -11.88 -5.19
C LEU A 655 -15.68 -12.25 -3.92
N ARG A 656 -15.68 -11.38 -2.95
CA ARG A 656 -14.91 -11.47 -1.71
C ARG A 656 -13.38 -11.37 -1.86
N SER A 657 -12.86 -11.06 -3.06
CA SER A 657 -11.46 -10.68 -3.22
C SER A 657 -11.14 -9.41 -2.44
N LEU A 658 -9.88 -9.29 -1.99
CA LEU A 658 -9.38 -8.10 -1.31
C LEU A 658 -9.12 -6.99 -2.34
N ILE A 659 -9.80 -5.87 -2.22
CA ILE A 659 -9.62 -4.71 -3.11
C ILE A 659 -9.44 -3.45 -2.28
N GLY A 660 -8.42 -2.67 -2.60
CA GLY A 660 -8.14 -1.39 -1.94
C GLY A 660 -6.72 -0.92 -2.18
N TRP A 661 -6.21 -0.10 -1.29
CA TRP A 661 -4.88 0.49 -1.44
C TRP A 661 -3.77 -0.56 -1.52
N ASP A 662 -3.75 -1.57 -0.63
CA ASP A 662 -2.73 -2.62 -0.61
C ASP A 662 -2.71 -3.43 -1.91
N SER A 663 -3.88 -3.68 -2.53
CA SER A 663 -3.99 -4.37 -3.83
C SER A 663 -3.94 -3.42 -5.02
N TYR A 664 -3.80 -2.12 -4.77
CA TYR A 664 -3.87 -1.09 -5.81
C TYR A 664 -5.16 -1.16 -6.63
N GLY A 665 -6.29 -1.14 -5.92
CA GLY A 665 -7.59 -1.27 -6.54
C GLY A 665 -7.74 -2.58 -7.29
N VAL A 666 -8.21 -2.52 -8.52
CA VAL A 666 -8.35 -3.69 -9.39
C VAL A 666 -7.08 -4.00 -10.19
N SER A 667 -6.03 -3.16 -10.13
CA SER A 667 -4.83 -3.33 -10.97
C SER A 667 -4.09 -4.65 -10.69
N THR A 668 -4.18 -5.20 -9.47
CA THR A 668 -3.64 -6.52 -9.15
C THR A 668 -4.39 -7.66 -9.86
N TYR A 669 -5.58 -7.41 -10.33
CA TYR A 669 -6.46 -8.40 -10.98
C TYR A 669 -6.45 -8.31 -12.50
N HIS A 670 -5.45 -7.66 -13.08
CA HIS A 670 -5.25 -7.56 -14.52
C HIS A 670 -6.43 -6.91 -15.28
N PRO A 671 -6.77 -5.65 -14.98
CA PRO A 671 -7.88 -4.97 -15.66
C PRO A 671 -7.65 -4.84 -17.17
N GLU A 672 -6.41 -4.96 -17.66
CA GLU A 672 -6.08 -5.08 -19.07
C GLU A 672 -6.71 -6.30 -19.75
N ALA A 673 -7.05 -7.33 -18.97
CA ALA A 673 -7.75 -8.53 -19.44
C ALA A 673 -9.27 -8.45 -19.28
N PHE A 674 -9.82 -7.36 -18.72
CA PHE A 674 -11.27 -7.17 -18.68
C PHE A 674 -11.82 -6.83 -20.07
N TYR A 675 -13.03 -7.27 -20.37
CA TYR A 675 -13.65 -7.03 -21.66
C TYR A 675 -15.18 -6.99 -21.56
N TYR A 676 -15.84 -6.44 -22.55
CA TYR A 676 -17.30 -6.57 -22.70
C TYR A 676 -17.65 -7.83 -23.47
N GLU A 677 -18.58 -8.60 -22.97
CA GLU A 677 -19.16 -9.73 -23.70
C GLU A 677 -19.70 -9.24 -25.06
N GLY A 678 -19.23 -9.85 -26.17
CA GLY A 678 -19.53 -9.38 -27.51
C GLY A 678 -18.72 -8.16 -27.98
N GLY A 679 -17.73 -7.71 -27.22
CA GLY A 679 -16.83 -6.59 -27.60
C GLY A 679 -17.45 -5.21 -27.51
N GLN A 680 -18.67 -5.10 -27.02
CA GLN A 680 -19.40 -3.84 -26.90
C GLN A 680 -20.12 -3.74 -25.55
N ARG A 681 -20.28 -2.51 -25.12
CA ARG A 681 -21.11 -2.17 -23.99
C ARG A 681 -22.59 -2.56 -24.25
N ALA A 682 -23.28 -3.02 -23.20
CA ALA A 682 -24.71 -3.31 -23.26
C ALA A 682 -25.57 -2.05 -23.42
#